data_377f571254fd4a342b5fc5aebfd5e699
#
_entry.id   377f571254fd4a342b5fc5aebfd5e699
#
_cell.length_a   1.000
_cell.length_b   1.000
_cell.length_c   1.000
_cell.angle_alpha   90.00
_cell.angle_beta   90.00
_cell.angle_gamma   90.00
#
_symmetry.space_group_name_H-M   'P 1'
#
loop_
_entity.id
_entity.type
_entity.pdbx_description
1 polymer ?
#
loop_
_entity_poly.entity_id
_entity_poly.type
_entity_poly.pdbx_seq_one_letter_code
_entity_poly.pdbx_strand_id
1 'polypeptide(L)'
;MKEFYQMTSQEAKIAINGSEAPLTEEQVAANRERYGPNALAEGKKKSVAQIFLEQFKDFLVVILIIAAIVSGVLGDFESAAVILIVITLNAVLGTVQTVKAEQSLDSLKKMSAPEAKVLRNGQFVKIPSAEITVGDLVSLEAGDFVPADGRIVENAGLKVDESALTGESLGVDKDSRAIEGEAPLGDRLCMVYSGSFVTYGRGEFLVTSIGMETEVGKIATLLSTTKEKRTPLQMNLDNFGKKLSILILVFCGILFGISVLRGEAIGDAFLFAVALAVAAIPEALSSIVTIVLSFGTQKMAREHAIIRKLQAVEGLGSVSVICSDKTGTLTQNKMTVEDYYVHGRKIKADDIDLNNPEEMQLLLTSMLCNDSSIAEGKELGDPTETALINIGSKLGVSYETERAACSRVGEIPFDSDRKLMSTCNRISGERAAFFERAEKSDAAEGQDWMLTKGAVDVLLDRVTKIQTSGGVREITERDKAEIAACNQSFSENGLRVLAFAYKKIEEGLVPQLDDEQDLVFLGLISMMDPPREESKAAVAECIRAGIKPVMITGDHKVTAAAIAKKIGILKDESEACEGASIDGMTDEELREHVDHISVYARVSPEHKIRIVRAWQDKGNIVAMTGDGVNDAPALKQADIGVAMGITGTEVSKDASSMILTDDNFATIVKAVENGRNLYKNIKYAIQFLLSGNFGAILVVLFASVFALPVPFAPVHLLFINLLTDSLPAIALGLEPHRKELMNEKPRPADESILTGEFLARIGAGGVSICVMTTVAFLIGYHGWFTAADLGGSALLGSTMAFGTLCVSRLFHGFNCKSDRPVVFTRKVWNNKWLIGAFVLGMILITLAIACPGLDHVFKVQTLGLPQLMTVYGLAFLNIPVIQLVKAIRERVAAR
;
A
#
# COMPACT_ATOMS: atom_id res chain seq x y z
N MET A 1 29.17 19.11 -33.27
CA MET A 1 27.82 19.63 -33.04
C MET A 1 27.80 20.16 -31.61
N LYS A 2 27.19 21.31 -31.34
CA LYS A 2 27.11 21.80 -29.95
C LYS A 2 26.25 20.82 -29.14
N GLU A 3 26.64 20.51 -27.90
CA GLU A 3 25.84 19.77 -26.96
C GLU A 3 24.66 20.63 -26.45
N PHE A 4 23.57 20.05 -25.98
CA PHE A 4 22.37 20.80 -25.57
C PHE A 4 22.64 21.80 -24.43
N TYR A 5 23.57 21.52 -23.52
CA TYR A 5 23.94 22.45 -22.44
C TYR A 5 24.74 23.66 -22.96
N GLN A 6 25.28 23.57 -24.17
CA GLN A 6 26.01 24.68 -24.86
C GLN A 6 25.08 25.53 -25.74
N MET A 7 23.79 25.14 -25.87
CA MET A 7 22.79 25.83 -26.67
C MET A 7 21.95 26.74 -25.78
N THR A 8 21.50 27.88 -26.34
CA THR A 8 20.41 28.62 -25.72
C THR A 8 19.13 27.82 -25.75
N SER A 9 18.12 28.16 -24.93
CA SER A 9 16.83 27.51 -24.91
C SER A 9 16.13 27.56 -26.29
N GLN A 10 16.27 28.64 -27.03
CA GLN A 10 15.75 28.82 -28.38
C GLN A 10 16.47 27.92 -29.39
N GLU A 11 17.84 27.92 -29.37
CA GLU A 11 18.62 27.04 -30.23
C GLU A 11 18.25 25.55 -30.00
N ALA A 12 18.07 25.14 -28.75
CA ALA A 12 17.66 23.78 -28.42
C ALA A 12 16.26 23.43 -28.94
N LYS A 13 15.27 24.32 -28.78
CA LYS A 13 13.92 24.14 -29.34
C LYS A 13 13.93 23.96 -30.87
N ILE A 14 14.66 24.83 -31.54
CA ILE A 14 14.79 24.77 -33.02
C ILE A 14 15.54 23.49 -33.45
N ALA A 15 16.58 23.10 -32.73
CA ALA A 15 17.37 21.91 -33.05
C ALA A 15 16.55 20.60 -32.92
N ILE A 16 15.65 20.53 -31.96
CA ILE A 16 14.83 19.33 -31.69
C ILE A 16 13.51 19.37 -32.45
N ASN A 17 12.73 20.46 -32.33
CA ASN A 17 11.36 20.54 -32.85
C ASN A 17 11.27 21.22 -34.22
N GLY A 18 12.37 21.82 -34.68
CA GLY A 18 12.36 22.62 -35.92
C GLY A 18 11.62 23.97 -35.77
N SER A 19 11.05 24.27 -34.63
CA SER A 19 10.32 25.50 -34.30
C SER A 19 10.36 25.79 -32.79
N GLU A 20 9.97 27.00 -32.39
CA GLU A 20 9.82 27.37 -30.98
C GLU A 20 8.49 26.91 -30.38
N ALA A 21 7.55 26.49 -31.20
CA ALA A 21 6.20 26.07 -30.78
C ALA A 21 6.19 24.69 -30.09
N PRO A 22 5.27 24.46 -29.13
CA PRO A 22 5.03 23.14 -28.55
C PRO A 22 4.68 22.10 -29.60
N LEU A 23 4.97 20.81 -29.33
CA LEU A 23 4.65 19.72 -30.24
C LEU A 23 3.15 19.60 -30.49
N THR A 24 2.80 19.32 -31.75
CA THR A 24 1.46 18.88 -32.14
C THR A 24 1.29 17.37 -31.93
N GLU A 25 0.05 16.89 -31.84
CA GLU A 25 -0.27 15.45 -31.73
C GLU A 25 0.39 14.60 -32.82
N GLU A 26 0.45 15.11 -34.03
CA GLU A 26 1.08 14.41 -35.19
C GLU A 26 2.60 14.29 -34.99
N GLN A 27 3.24 15.35 -34.49
CA GLN A 27 4.67 15.33 -34.19
C GLN A 27 4.98 14.40 -33.00
N VAL A 28 4.12 14.38 -31.97
CA VAL A 28 4.23 13.46 -30.83
C VAL A 28 4.14 12.01 -31.32
N ALA A 29 3.18 11.68 -32.20
CA ALA A 29 3.06 10.34 -32.76
C ALA A 29 4.30 9.93 -33.57
N ALA A 30 4.81 10.81 -34.42
CA ALA A 30 6.02 10.58 -35.19
C ALA A 30 7.27 10.41 -34.30
N ASN A 31 7.41 11.23 -33.26
CA ASN A 31 8.52 11.13 -32.34
C ASN A 31 8.45 9.85 -31.48
N ARG A 32 7.25 9.40 -31.07
CA ARG A 32 7.07 8.11 -30.38
C ARG A 32 7.46 6.92 -31.26
N GLU A 33 7.15 6.96 -32.54
CA GLU A 33 7.57 5.92 -33.48
C GLU A 33 9.09 5.92 -33.68
N ARG A 34 9.71 7.10 -33.69
CA ARG A 34 11.16 7.26 -33.89
C ARG A 34 11.99 6.92 -32.66
N TYR A 35 11.61 7.38 -31.48
CA TYR A 35 12.40 7.28 -30.24
C TYR A 35 11.90 6.20 -29.28
N GLY A 36 10.72 5.65 -29.50
CA GLY A 36 10.09 4.66 -28.62
C GLY A 36 9.50 5.28 -27.33
N PRO A 37 9.11 4.43 -26.36
CA PRO A 37 8.58 4.89 -25.07
C PRO A 37 9.70 5.37 -24.15
N ASN A 38 9.38 6.34 -23.27
CA ASN A 38 10.27 6.79 -22.19
C ASN A 38 10.26 5.74 -21.07
N ALA A 39 10.98 4.66 -21.28
CA ALA A 39 11.10 3.58 -20.29
C ALA A 39 12.51 3.00 -20.33
N LEU A 40 13.05 2.70 -19.16
CA LEU A 40 14.28 1.90 -19.07
C LEU A 40 13.99 0.50 -19.58
N ALA A 41 14.94 -0.12 -20.28
CA ALA A 41 14.79 -1.49 -20.75
C ALA A 41 14.57 -2.41 -19.54
N GLU A 42 13.34 -2.84 -19.35
CA GLU A 42 13.08 -3.96 -18.44
C GLU A 42 13.88 -5.15 -18.96
N GLY A 43 14.56 -5.88 -18.06
CA GLY A 43 15.24 -7.12 -18.43
C GLY A 43 14.31 -7.97 -19.30
N LYS A 44 14.82 -8.55 -20.38
CA LYS A 44 14.01 -9.33 -21.33
C LYS A 44 13.08 -10.25 -20.58
N LYS A 45 11.78 -9.99 -20.64
CA LYS A 45 10.76 -10.89 -20.06
C LYS A 45 10.97 -12.27 -20.65
N LYS A 46 11.03 -13.27 -19.76
CA LYS A 46 11.16 -14.64 -20.20
C LYS A 46 9.97 -15.02 -21.07
N SER A 47 10.22 -15.62 -22.21
CA SER A 47 9.13 -16.16 -23.03
C SER A 47 8.43 -17.31 -22.28
N VAL A 48 7.17 -17.55 -22.55
CA VAL A 48 6.42 -18.69 -21.98
C VAL A 48 7.17 -20.01 -22.19
N ALA A 49 7.82 -20.17 -23.36
CA ALA A 49 8.64 -21.34 -23.67
C ALA A 49 9.90 -21.42 -22.78
N GLN A 50 10.53 -20.28 -22.47
CA GLN A 50 11.68 -20.27 -21.55
C GLN A 50 11.25 -20.63 -20.12
N ILE A 51 10.12 -20.10 -19.65
CA ILE A 51 9.56 -20.43 -18.33
C ILE A 51 9.25 -21.93 -18.27
N PHE A 52 8.67 -22.49 -19.33
CA PHE A 52 8.39 -23.92 -19.43
C PHE A 52 9.67 -24.77 -19.39
N LEU A 53 10.69 -24.40 -20.13
CA LEU A 53 11.98 -25.12 -20.12
C LEU A 53 12.74 -24.97 -18.80
N GLU A 54 12.56 -23.86 -18.08
CA GLU A 54 13.14 -23.68 -16.75
C GLU A 54 12.55 -24.63 -15.71
N GLN A 55 11.29 -25.08 -15.87
CA GLN A 55 10.71 -26.07 -14.98
C GLN A 55 11.50 -27.40 -15.00
N PHE A 56 12.12 -27.74 -16.12
CA PHE A 56 12.94 -28.96 -16.24
C PHE A 56 14.34 -28.84 -15.59
N LYS A 57 14.74 -27.63 -15.18
CA LYS A 57 16.01 -27.41 -14.45
C LYS A 57 15.85 -27.59 -12.94
N ASP A 58 14.62 -27.75 -12.46
CA ASP A 58 14.38 -28.04 -11.05
C ASP A 58 15.08 -29.34 -10.66
N PHE A 59 15.74 -29.31 -9.50
CA PHE A 59 16.54 -30.44 -9.01
C PHE A 59 15.73 -31.75 -8.92
N LEU A 60 14.47 -31.63 -8.51
CA LEU A 60 13.57 -32.78 -8.36
C LEU A 60 13.11 -33.33 -9.71
N VAL A 61 12.83 -32.45 -10.65
CA VAL A 61 12.49 -32.86 -12.03
C VAL A 61 13.68 -33.57 -12.68
N VAL A 62 14.91 -33.14 -12.44
CA VAL A 62 16.11 -33.84 -12.89
C VAL A 62 16.21 -35.26 -12.31
N ILE A 63 15.91 -35.40 -11.01
CA ILE A 63 15.88 -36.73 -10.37
C ILE A 63 14.81 -37.62 -11.01
N LEU A 64 13.60 -37.07 -11.28
CA LEU A 64 12.55 -37.81 -11.96
C LEU A 64 12.90 -38.20 -13.39
N ILE A 65 13.61 -37.36 -14.13
CA ILE A 65 14.11 -37.68 -15.47
C ILE A 65 15.12 -38.85 -15.37
N ILE A 66 16.01 -38.82 -14.38
CA ILE A 66 16.93 -39.93 -14.12
C ILE A 66 16.15 -41.19 -13.79
N ALA A 67 15.11 -41.11 -12.93
CA ALA A 67 14.28 -42.25 -12.60
C ALA A 67 13.55 -42.83 -13.84
N ALA A 68 13.02 -41.96 -14.72
CA ALA A 68 12.41 -42.40 -15.97
C ALA A 68 13.40 -43.11 -16.90
N ILE A 69 14.63 -42.61 -16.99
CA ILE A 69 15.71 -43.27 -17.76
C ILE A 69 16.05 -44.65 -17.16
N VAL A 70 16.22 -44.72 -15.83
CA VAL A 70 16.51 -45.97 -15.13
C VAL A 70 15.37 -46.98 -15.33
N SER A 71 14.12 -46.55 -15.20
CA SER A 71 12.94 -47.39 -15.45
C SER A 71 12.91 -47.95 -16.87
N GLY A 72 13.20 -47.08 -17.87
CA GLY A 72 13.31 -47.51 -19.29
C GLY A 72 14.45 -48.50 -19.53
N VAL A 73 15.61 -48.32 -18.90
CA VAL A 73 16.75 -49.25 -19.00
C VAL A 73 16.42 -50.61 -18.34
N LEU A 74 15.63 -50.60 -17.28
CA LEU A 74 15.15 -51.84 -16.62
C LEU A 74 14.01 -52.54 -17.38
N GLY A 75 13.54 -51.95 -18.50
CA GLY A 75 12.50 -52.53 -19.37
C GLY A 75 11.07 -52.15 -18.96
N ASP A 76 10.88 -51.30 -17.93
CA ASP A 76 9.56 -50.80 -17.53
C ASP A 76 9.25 -49.47 -18.28
N PHE A 77 8.98 -49.63 -19.60
CA PHE A 77 8.65 -48.49 -20.47
C PHE A 77 7.32 -47.79 -20.08
N GLU A 78 6.40 -48.54 -19.49
CA GLU A 78 5.12 -47.95 -19.05
C GLU A 78 5.34 -46.95 -17.91
N SER A 79 6.10 -47.36 -16.88
CA SER A 79 6.45 -46.45 -15.77
C SER A 79 7.24 -45.25 -16.24
N ALA A 80 8.22 -45.45 -17.16
CA ALA A 80 9.01 -44.37 -17.74
C ALA A 80 8.11 -43.35 -18.48
N ALA A 81 7.19 -43.84 -19.31
CA ALA A 81 6.23 -42.98 -20.05
C ALA A 81 5.33 -42.18 -19.11
N VAL A 82 4.78 -42.83 -18.07
CA VAL A 82 3.93 -42.17 -17.07
C VAL A 82 4.69 -41.08 -16.33
N ILE A 83 5.94 -41.34 -15.90
CA ILE A 83 6.77 -40.31 -15.24
C ILE A 83 7.00 -39.11 -16.17
N LEU A 84 7.30 -39.33 -17.44
CA LEU A 84 7.52 -38.25 -18.40
C LEU A 84 6.22 -37.44 -18.69
N ILE A 85 5.08 -38.08 -18.79
CA ILE A 85 3.79 -37.41 -18.94
C ILE A 85 3.52 -36.50 -17.74
N VAL A 86 3.74 -37.01 -16.53
CA VAL A 86 3.49 -36.24 -15.30
C VAL A 86 4.48 -35.08 -15.15
N ILE A 87 5.76 -35.27 -15.45
CA ILE A 87 6.73 -34.16 -15.48
C ILE A 87 6.26 -33.06 -16.44
N THR A 88 5.79 -33.45 -17.64
CA THR A 88 5.30 -32.51 -18.62
C THR A 88 4.06 -31.75 -18.13
N LEU A 89 3.08 -32.47 -17.53
CA LEU A 89 1.90 -31.83 -16.95
C LEU A 89 2.24 -30.88 -15.80
N ASN A 90 3.17 -31.29 -14.94
CA ASN A 90 3.66 -30.43 -13.85
C ASN A 90 4.36 -29.18 -14.40
N ALA A 91 5.20 -29.33 -15.41
CA ALA A 91 5.85 -28.20 -16.09
C ALA A 91 4.84 -27.23 -16.73
N VAL A 92 3.78 -27.74 -17.35
CA VAL A 92 2.69 -26.93 -17.90
C VAL A 92 1.97 -26.16 -16.78
N LEU A 93 1.61 -26.83 -15.71
CA LEU A 93 0.92 -26.20 -14.57
C LEU A 93 1.79 -25.14 -13.91
N GLY A 94 3.07 -25.46 -13.63
CA GLY A 94 4.04 -24.51 -13.07
C GLY A 94 4.23 -23.29 -13.96
N THR A 95 4.27 -23.48 -15.28
CA THR A 95 4.36 -22.40 -16.26
C THR A 95 3.13 -21.49 -16.20
N VAL A 96 1.93 -22.07 -16.21
CA VAL A 96 0.67 -21.30 -16.12
C VAL A 96 0.59 -20.50 -14.83
N GLN A 97 0.99 -21.10 -13.70
CA GLN A 97 1.03 -20.44 -12.41
C GLN A 97 2.02 -19.26 -12.40
N THR A 98 3.23 -19.45 -12.91
CA THR A 98 4.26 -18.40 -13.00
C THR A 98 3.82 -17.25 -13.90
N VAL A 99 3.32 -17.55 -15.11
CA VAL A 99 2.83 -16.54 -16.05
C VAL A 99 1.69 -15.71 -15.45
N LYS A 100 0.72 -16.34 -14.78
CA LYS A 100 -0.38 -15.63 -14.13
C LYS A 100 0.12 -14.74 -12.97
N ALA A 101 1.06 -15.21 -12.18
CA ALA A 101 1.67 -14.42 -11.11
C ALA A 101 2.40 -13.19 -11.66
N GLU A 102 3.22 -13.34 -12.72
CA GLU A 102 3.92 -12.25 -13.39
C GLU A 102 2.94 -11.22 -14.00
N GLN A 103 1.90 -11.67 -14.71
CA GLN A 103 0.88 -10.79 -15.28
C GLN A 103 0.16 -9.95 -14.21
N SER A 104 -0.11 -10.54 -13.05
CA SER A 104 -0.74 -9.83 -11.92
C SER A 104 0.17 -8.76 -11.37
N LEU A 105 1.47 -9.02 -11.23
CA LEU A 105 2.48 -8.06 -10.79
C LEU A 105 2.67 -6.92 -11.80
N ASP A 106 2.72 -7.22 -13.09
CA ASP A 106 2.80 -6.22 -14.16
C ASP A 106 1.61 -5.26 -14.15
N SER A 107 0.41 -5.78 -13.91
CA SER A 107 -0.79 -4.94 -13.79
C SER A 107 -0.70 -3.96 -12.63
N LEU A 108 -0.13 -4.38 -11.49
CA LEU A 108 0.07 -3.51 -10.33
C LEU A 108 1.13 -2.44 -10.61
N LYS A 109 2.25 -2.78 -11.26
CA LYS A 109 3.29 -1.82 -11.65
C LYS A 109 2.72 -0.70 -12.54
N LYS A 110 1.84 -1.03 -13.49
CA LYS A 110 1.18 -0.03 -14.35
C LYS A 110 0.25 0.93 -13.61
N MET A 111 -0.38 0.50 -12.53
CA MET A 111 -1.25 1.36 -11.71
C MET A 111 -0.48 2.39 -10.87
N SER A 112 0.84 2.24 -10.72
CA SER A 112 1.73 3.09 -9.93
C SER A 112 2.76 3.83 -10.80
N ALA A 113 2.51 3.96 -12.11
CA ALA A 113 3.42 4.67 -13.00
C ALA A 113 3.42 6.17 -12.68
N PRO A 114 4.61 6.83 -12.63
CA PRO A 114 4.68 8.26 -12.41
C PRO A 114 4.06 9.04 -13.57
N GLU A 115 3.47 10.20 -13.25
CA GLU A 115 2.88 11.12 -14.22
C GLU A 115 3.77 12.35 -14.41
N ALA A 116 3.63 13.04 -15.53
CA ALA A 116 4.28 14.30 -15.81
C ALA A 116 3.34 15.29 -16.48
N LYS A 117 3.57 16.59 -16.24
CA LYS A 117 2.80 17.70 -16.79
C LYS A 117 3.52 18.25 -18.02
N VAL A 118 2.96 18.04 -19.20
CA VAL A 118 3.55 18.42 -20.48
C VAL A 118 2.70 19.46 -21.21
N LEU A 119 3.37 20.35 -21.96
CA LEU A 119 2.71 21.35 -22.79
C LEU A 119 2.57 20.78 -24.21
N ARG A 120 1.35 20.47 -24.63
CA ARG A 120 1.01 20.01 -26.00
C ARG A 120 -0.15 20.84 -26.54
N ASN A 121 -0.11 21.17 -27.82
CA ASN A 121 -1.15 22.01 -28.45
C ASN A 121 -1.44 23.32 -27.68
N GLY A 122 -0.45 23.86 -26.94
CA GLY A 122 -0.63 25.07 -26.13
C GLY A 122 -1.36 24.90 -24.81
N GLN A 123 -1.63 23.65 -24.37
CA GLN A 123 -2.26 23.36 -23.09
C GLN A 123 -1.41 22.36 -22.26
N PHE A 124 -1.36 22.59 -20.94
CA PHE A 124 -0.74 21.64 -20.03
C PHE A 124 -1.66 20.45 -19.79
N VAL A 125 -1.13 19.25 -20.07
CA VAL A 125 -1.84 17.98 -19.88
C VAL A 125 -0.99 17.06 -19.01
N LYS A 126 -1.59 16.37 -18.03
CA LYS A 126 -0.94 15.29 -17.29
C LYS A 126 -0.98 14.00 -18.10
N ILE A 127 0.18 13.39 -18.29
CA ILE A 127 0.34 12.13 -18.99
C ILE A 127 1.24 11.18 -18.19
N PRO A 128 1.11 9.84 -18.38
CA PRO A 128 2.10 8.90 -17.84
C PRO A 128 3.51 9.24 -18.33
N SER A 129 4.51 9.22 -17.45
CA SER A 129 5.90 9.55 -17.80
C SER A 129 6.46 8.70 -18.95
N ALA A 130 5.98 7.46 -19.09
CA ALA A 130 6.33 6.57 -20.20
C ALA A 130 5.88 7.08 -21.58
N GLU A 131 4.94 8.03 -21.63
CA GLU A 131 4.39 8.62 -22.83
C GLU A 131 5.05 9.93 -23.27
N ILE A 132 6.04 10.39 -22.54
CA ILE A 132 6.88 11.54 -22.89
C ILE A 132 7.74 11.18 -24.10
N THR A 133 7.93 12.16 -24.97
CA THR A 133 8.80 12.00 -26.15
C THR A 133 9.81 13.13 -26.25
N VAL A 134 10.88 12.93 -27.00
CA VAL A 134 11.86 13.98 -27.30
C VAL A 134 11.18 15.19 -27.94
N GLY A 135 11.44 16.36 -27.42
CA GLY A 135 10.84 17.63 -27.86
C GLY A 135 9.62 18.06 -27.07
N ASP A 136 9.08 17.23 -26.14
CA ASP A 136 8.05 17.67 -25.21
C ASP A 136 8.60 18.79 -24.27
N LEU A 137 7.74 19.75 -23.94
CA LEU A 137 8.02 20.75 -22.91
C LEU A 137 7.34 20.31 -21.60
N VAL A 138 8.14 20.03 -20.57
CA VAL A 138 7.68 19.52 -19.28
C VAL A 138 7.77 20.59 -18.22
N SER A 139 6.69 20.79 -17.46
CA SER A 139 6.67 21.65 -16.29
C SER A 139 7.05 20.88 -15.03
N LEU A 140 7.92 21.46 -14.21
CA LEU A 140 8.39 20.92 -12.94
C LEU A 140 8.06 21.87 -11.80
N GLU A 141 7.62 21.31 -10.68
CA GLU A 141 7.38 22.00 -9.41
C GLU A 141 8.05 21.24 -8.27
N ALA A 142 8.26 21.89 -7.12
CA ALA A 142 8.86 21.23 -5.96
C ALA A 142 8.11 19.98 -5.58
N GLY A 143 8.83 18.84 -5.49
CA GLY A 143 8.27 17.51 -5.23
C GLY A 143 8.04 16.67 -6.48
N ASP A 144 8.23 17.21 -7.67
CA ASP A 144 8.15 16.44 -8.91
C ASP A 144 9.41 15.61 -9.16
N PHE A 145 9.18 14.50 -9.83
CA PHE A 145 10.23 13.66 -10.39
C PHE A 145 10.59 14.15 -11.79
N VAL A 146 11.88 14.23 -12.11
CA VAL A 146 12.34 14.55 -13.45
C VAL A 146 12.22 13.31 -14.34
N PRO A 147 11.27 13.27 -15.28
CA PRO A 147 10.90 12.03 -15.99
C PRO A 147 11.85 11.68 -17.15
N ALA A 148 12.63 12.64 -17.63
CA ALA A 148 13.52 12.50 -18.78
C ALA A 148 14.67 13.50 -18.69
N ASP A 149 15.75 13.31 -19.44
CA ASP A 149 16.81 14.32 -19.50
C ASP A 149 16.35 15.48 -20.37
N GLY A 150 16.69 16.71 -19.96
CA GLY A 150 16.26 17.89 -20.68
C GLY A 150 17.01 19.16 -20.42
N ARG A 151 16.79 20.12 -21.30
CA ARG A 151 17.35 21.46 -21.28
C ARG A 151 16.36 22.44 -20.66
N ILE A 152 16.75 23.09 -19.59
CA ILE A 152 15.90 24.08 -18.89
C ILE A 152 15.61 25.25 -19.83
N VAL A 153 14.33 25.58 -19.96
CA VAL A 153 13.82 26.70 -20.77
C VAL A 153 13.46 27.88 -19.89
N GLU A 154 12.71 27.63 -18.80
CA GLU A 154 12.33 28.61 -17.80
C GLU A 154 12.78 28.15 -16.42
N ASN A 155 13.21 29.09 -15.60
CA ASN A 155 13.69 28.82 -14.23
C ASN A 155 13.16 29.86 -13.27
N ALA A 156 12.44 29.45 -12.24
CA ALA A 156 11.98 30.27 -11.13
C ALA A 156 12.48 29.67 -9.80
N GLY A 157 13.80 29.78 -9.58
CA GLY A 157 14.45 29.27 -8.37
C GLY A 157 14.51 27.75 -8.25
N LEU A 158 14.56 27.05 -9.37
CA LEU A 158 14.54 25.59 -9.42
C LEU A 158 15.79 24.99 -8.77
N LYS A 159 15.60 24.10 -7.77
CA LYS A 159 16.66 23.26 -7.19
C LYS A 159 16.30 21.80 -7.39
N VAL A 160 17.30 21.01 -7.81
CA VAL A 160 17.12 19.60 -8.14
C VAL A 160 18.13 18.76 -7.38
N ASP A 161 17.67 17.73 -6.71
CA ASP A 161 18.52 16.69 -6.12
C ASP A 161 18.93 15.70 -7.21
N GLU A 162 20.21 15.74 -7.56
CA GLU A 162 20.84 14.87 -8.56
C GLU A 162 21.80 13.86 -7.90
N SER A 163 21.67 13.64 -6.59
CA SER A 163 22.55 12.75 -5.80
C SER A 163 22.67 11.32 -6.36
N ALA A 164 21.62 10.82 -7.00
CA ALA A 164 21.61 9.52 -7.64
C ALA A 164 22.61 9.42 -8.82
N LEU A 165 22.93 10.54 -9.46
CA LEU A 165 23.83 10.62 -10.62
C LEU A 165 25.21 11.19 -10.26
N THR A 166 25.24 12.23 -9.42
CA THR A 166 26.47 12.97 -9.09
C THR A 166 27.14 12.46 -7.81
N GLY A 167 26.36 11.80 -6.93
CA GLY A 167 26.81 11.38 -5.60
C GLY A 167 26.84 12.50 -4.56
N GLU A 168 26.47 13.74 -4.92
CA GLU A 168 26.43 14.87 -4.00
C GLU A 168 25.05 15.04 -3.38
N SER A 169 24.98 15.10 -2.04
CA SER A 169 23.72 15.06 -1.27
C SER A 169 22.98 16.41 -1.18
N LEU A 170 23.51 17.49 -1.76
CA LEU A 170 22.89 18.81 -1.73
C LEU A 170 22.15 19.08 -3.05
N GLY A 171 20.95 19.64 -2.95
CA GLY A 171 20.20 20.07 -4.13
C GLY A 171 20.95 21.15 -4.92
N VAL A 172 21.06 20.96 -6.23
CA VAL A 172 21.79 21.84 -7.15
C VAL A 172 20.87 22.97 -7.62
N ASP A 173 21.31 24.22 -7.46
CA ASP A 173 20.63 25.40 -8.03
C ASP A 173 20.73 25.35 -9.55
N LYS A 174 19.61 25.38 -10.25
CA LYS A 174 19.56 25.32 -11.71
C LYS A 174 19.50 26.70 -12.35
N ASP A 175 20.00 26.81 -13.58
CA ASP A 175 20.04 28.05 -14.36
C ASP A 175 19.62 27.79 -15.81
N SER A 176 19.00 28.75 -16.47
CA SER A 176 18.60 28.62 -17.88
C SER A 176 19.67 29.10 -18.87
N ARG A 177 20.78 29.64 -18.42
CA ARG A 177 21.86 30.15 -19.29
C ARG A 177 22.66 29.01 -19.91
N ALA A 178 23.08 29.18 -21.18
CA ALA A 178 23.98 28.24 -21.84
C ALA A 178 25.39 28.26 -21.22
N ILE A 179 26.04 27.11 -21.21
CA ILE A 179 27.38 26.94 -20.63
C ILE A 179 28.39 26.91 -21.76
N GLU A 180 29.44 27.74 -21.67
CA GLU A 180 30.52 27.78 -22.66
C GLU A 180 31.59 26.71 -22.32
N GLY A 181 31.98 25.92 -23.33
CA GLY A 181 33.03 24.91 -23.17
C GLY A 181 32.50 23.52 -22.77
N GLU A 182 33.42 22.63 -22.39
CA GLU A 182 33.08 21.30 -21.87
C GLU A 182 32.82 21.37 -20.35
N ALA A 183 31.71 20.83 -19.88
CA ALA A 183 31.34 20.77 -18.46
C ALA A 183 31.03 19.33 -18.06
N PRO A 184 31.53 18.85 -16.91
CA PRO A 184 31.13 17.58 -16.32
C PRO A 184 29.65 17.60 -15.97
N LEU A 185 29.03 16.42 -15.77
CA LEU A 185 27.59 16.27 -15.63
C LEU A 185 27.01 17.15 -14.51
N GLY A 186 27.64 17.18 -13.33
CA GLY A 186 27.18 17.94 -12.16
C GLY A 186 27.23 19.45 -12.34
N ASP A 187 28.08 19.94 -13.24
CA ASP A 187 28.27 21.38 -13.49
C ASP A 187 27.35 21.90 -14.61
N ARG A 188 26.56 21.02 -15.25
CA ARG A 188 25.61 21.41 -16.31
C ARG A 188 24.34 21.97 -15.71
N LEU A 189 24.41 23.10 -15.06
CA LEU A 189 23.33 23.76 -14.31
C LEU A 189 22.08 24.04 -15.17
N CYS A 190 22.21 24.09 -16.49
CA CYS A 190 21.11 24.34 -17.42
C CYS A 190 20.42 23.06 -17.91
N MET A 191 20.83 21.89 -17.39
CA MET A 191 20.22 20.60 -17.70
C MET A 191 19.52 20.03 -16.46
N VAL A 192 18.53 19.18 -16.69
CA VAL A 192 17.93 18.29 -15.69
C VAL A 192 18.01 16.86 -16.18
N TYR A 193 18.10 15.92 -15.25
CA TYR A 193 18.34 14.51 -15.56
C TYR A 193 17.24 13.62 -15.01
N SER A 194 16.86 12.61 -15.81
CA SER A 194 15.92 11.57 -15.40
C SER A 194 16.35 10.89 -14.10
N GLY A 195 15.43 10.66 -13.20
CA GLY A 195 15.72 10.02 -11.92
C GLY A 195 16.07 10.99 -10.79
N SER A 196 16.13 12.29 -11.09
CA SER A 196 16.34 13.37 -10.12
C SER A 196 15.02 13.90 -9.58
N PHE A 197 15.06 14.64 -8.48
CA PHE A 197 13.87 15.21 -7.83
C PHE A 197 13.98 16.70 -7.63
N VAL A 198 12.88 17.41 -7.86
CA VAL A 198 12.80 18.86 -7.60
C VAL A 198 12.59 19.09 -6.11
N THR A 199 13.56 19.72 -5.46
CA THR A 199 13.52 20.02 -4.01
C THR A 199 12.92 21.38 -3.69
N TYR A 200 13.04 22.36 -4.63
CA TYR A 200 12.54 23.72 -4.45
C TYR A 200 12.30 24.42 -5.79
N GLY A 201 11.39 25.40 -5.80
CA GLY A 201 11.12 26.23 -6.96
C GLY A 201 10.28 25.56 -8.04
N ARG A 202 10.28 26.16 -9.22
CA ARG A 202 9.59 25.63 -10.41
C ARG A 202 10.37 25.98 -11.68
N GLY A 203 10.13 25.22 -12.74
CA GLY A 203 10.75 25.49 -14.03
C GLY A 203 10.13 24.68 -15.15
N GLU A 204 10.52 25.00 -16.39
CA GLU A 204 10.15 24.23 -17.56
C GLU A 204 11.40 23.73 -18.28
N PHE A 205 11.37 22.53 -18.79
CA PHE A 205 12.47 21.97 -19.57
C PHE A 205 11.99 21.29 -20.84
N LEU A 206 12.83 21.37 -21.87
CA LEU A 206 12.65 20.69 -23.14
C LEU A 206 13.32 19.32 -23.08
N VAL A 207 12.56 18.25 -23.34
CA VAL A 207 13.07 16.88 -23.34
C VAL A 207 14.07 16.65 -24.47
N THR A 208 15.29 16.28 -24.11
CA THR A 208 16.38 16.01 -25.04
C THR A 208 16.67 14.53 -25.24
N SER A 209 16.47 13.73 -24.19
CA SER A 209 16.70 12.28 -24.22
C SER A 209 15.69 11.55 -23.36
N ILE A 210 15.27 10.35 -23.79
CA ILE A 210 14.28 9.51 -23.11
C ILE A 210 14.78 8.08 -22.93
N GLY A 211 14.25 7.36 -21.94
CA GLY A 211 14.48 5.94 -21.72
C GLY A 211 15.95 5.57 -21.60
N MET A 212 16.42 4.67 -22.43
CA MET A 212 17.80 4.17 -22.41
C MET A 212 18.85 5.19 -22.86
N GLU A 213 18.45 6.25 -23.54
CA GLU A 213 19.35 7.32 -24.00
C GLU A 213 19.58 8.40 -22.92
N THR A 214 18.85 8.36 -21.79
CA THR A 214 19.09 9.22 -20.64
C THR A 214 20.39 8.82 -19.91
N GLU A 215 20.96 9.72 -19.10
CA GLU A 215 22.17 9.40 -18.33
C GLU A 215 21.92 8.21 -17.37
N VAL A 216 20.73 8.13 -16.75
CA VAL A 216 20.32 6.97 -15.95
C VAL A 216 20.18 5.71 -16.82
N GLY A 217 19.66 5.83 -18.04
CA GLY A 217 19.54 4.73 -19.00
C GLY A 217 20.90 4.15 -19.41
N LYS A 218 21.90 4.99 -19.61
CA LYS A 218 23.28 4.60 -19.89
C LYS A 218 23.89 3.81 -18.72
N ILE A 219 23.65 4.26 -17.48
CA ILE A 219 24.07 3.55 -16.25
C ILE A 219 23.30 2.23 -16.11
N ALA A 220 21.99 2.20 -16.37
CA ALA A 220 21.16 0.99 -16.28
C ALA A 220 21.63 -0.10 -17.24
N THR A 221 22.18 0.26 -18.40
CA THR A 221 22.79 -0.69 -19.33
C THR A 221 23.97 -1.44 -18.70
N LEU A 222 24.73 -0.80 -17.82
CA LEU A 222 25.87 -1.39 -17.09
C LEU A 222 25.40 -2.24 -15.89
N LEU A 223 24.18 -1.98 -15.35
CA LEU A 223 23.63 -2.60 -14.14
C LEU A 223 22.57 -3.69 -14.41
N SER A 224 22.27 -4.04 -15.65
CA SER A 224 21.15 -4.88 -16.09
C SER A 224 21.10 -6.33 -15.55
N THR A 225 21.80 -6.63 -14.46
CA THR A 225 21.86 -7.97 -13.81
C THR A 225 21.21 -8.04 -12.41
N THR A 226 20.53 -6.99 -11.94
CA THR A 226 19.92 -7.02 -10.61
C THR A 226 18.64 -7.85 -10.58
N LYS A 227 18.72 -9.02 -9.93
CA LYS A 227 17.57 -9.90 -9.68
C LYS A 227 16.59 -9.23 -8.72
N GLU A 228 15.29 -9.36 -8.98
CA GLU A 228 14.25 -8.93 -8.04
C GLU A 228 14.49 -9.54 -6.65
N LYS A 229 14.44 -8.71 -5.60
CA LYS A 229 14.60 -9.17 -4.22
C LYS A 229 13.36 -9.97 -3.81
N ARG A 230 13.55 -11.21 -3.33
CA ARG A 230 12.48 -12.05 -2.77
C ARG A 230 12.04 -11.51 -1.42
N THR A 231 10.78 -11.80 -1.05
CA THR A 231 10.26 -11.42 0.27
C THR A 231 10.94 -12.23 1.39
N PRO A 232 11.04 -11.71 2.63
CA PRO A 232 11.54 -12.48 3.78
C PRO A 232 10.81 -13.81 3.95
N LEU A 233 9.48 -13.80 3.77
CA LEU A 233 8.64 -15.01 3.79
C LEU A 233 9.09 -16.03 2.74
N GLN A 234 9.27 -15.60 1.48
CA GLN A 234 9.75 -16.47 0.42
C GLN A 234 11.13 -17.02 0.73
N MET A 235 12.05 -16.20 1.23
CA MET A 235 13.39 -16.63 1.61
C MET A 235 13.36 -17.65 2.77
N ASN A 236 12.55 -17.42 3.79
CA ASN A 236 12.37 -18.34 4.91
C ASN A 236 11.76 -19.67 4.46
N LEU A 237 10.78 -19.64 3.57
CA LEU A 237 10.15 -20.84 3.02
C LEU A 237 11.11 -21.61 2.10
N ASP A 238 11.90 -20.94 1.28
CA ASP A 238 12.92 -21.55 0.43
C ASP A 238 14.01 -22.22 1.30
N ASN A 239 14.47 -21.57 2.35
CA ASN A 239 15.42 -22.12 3.29
C ASN A 239 14.86 -23.33 4.06
N PHE A 240 13.58 -23.25 4.47
CA PHE A 240 12.90 -24.38 5.06
C PHE A 240 12.74 -25.52 4.07
N GLY A 241 12.30 -25.24 2.84
CA GLY A 241 12.18 -26.21 1.77
C GLY A 241 13.50 -26.95 1.52
N LYS A 242 14.61 -26.23 1.44
CA LYS A 242 15.96 -26.83 1.29
C LYS A 242 16.33 -27.75 2.47
N LYS A 243 16.12 -27.30 3.71
CA LYS A 243 16.40 -28.12 4.91
C LYS A 243 15.54 -29.37 4.94
N LEU A 244 14.25 -29.23 4.62
CA LEU A 244 13.30 -30.34 4.54
C LEU A 244 13.70 -31.32 3.43
N SER A 245 14.07 -30.83 2.24
CA SER A 245 14.54 -31.67 1.13
C SER A 245 15.76 -32.47 1.49
N ILE A 246 16.75 -31.87 2.16
CA ILE A 246 17.96 -32.60 2.63
C ILE A 246 17.56 -33.67 3.62
N LEU A 247 16.69 -33.38 4.60
CA LEU A 247 16.22 -34.34 5.59
C LEU A 247 15.52 -35.53 4.91
N ILE A 248 14.65 -35.25 3.92
CA ILE A 248 13.93 -36.27 3.15
C ILE A 248 14.88 -37.12 2.34
N LEU A 249 15.86 -36.51 1.65
CA LEU A 249 16.86 -37.27 0.88
C LEU A 249 17.69 -38.21 1.76
N VAL A 250 18.12 -37.76 2.94
CA VAL A 250 18.80 -38.62 3.93
C VAL A 250 17.90 -39.78 4.35
N PHE A 251 16.62 -39.49 4.62
CA PHE A 251 15.65 -40.50 4.99
C PHE A 251 15.39 -41.52 3.87
N CYS A 252 15.26 -41.08 2.63
CA CYS A 252 15.12 -41.92 1.44
C CYS A 252 16.38 -42.77 1.23
N GLY A 253 17.58 -42.24 1.46
CA GLY A 253 18.83 -42.99 1.42
C GLY A 253 18.88 -44.11 2.46
N ILE A 254 18.40 -43.89 3.68
CA ILE A 254 18.29 -44.91 4.73
C ILE A 254 17.30 -45.99 4.32
N LEU A 255 16.11 -45.61 3.81
CA LEU A 255 15.12 -46.61 3.36
C LEU A 255 15.63 -47.41 2.17
N PHE A 256 16.31 -46.79 1.19
CA PHE A 256 16.96 -47.47 0.09
C PHE A 256 17.95 -48.54 0.62
N GLY A 257 18.82 -48.16 1.56
CA GLY A 257 19.73 -49.08 2.19
C GLY A 257 19.04 -50.26 2.89
N ILE A 258 17.94 -50.01 3.61
CA ILE A 258 17.17 -51.07 4.27
C ILE A 258 16.52 -52.01 3.24
N SER A 259 15.94 -51.51 2.15
CA SER A 259 15.32 -52.28 1.06
C SER A 259 16.38 -53.19 0.38
N VAL A 260 17.56 -52.66 0.08
CA VAL A 260 18.65 -53.44 -0.49
C VAL A 260 19.15 -54.52 0.46
N LEU A 261 19.27 -54.22 1.77
CA LEU A 261 19.67 -55.19 2.80
C LEU A 261 18.62 -56.30 2.99
N ARG A 262 17.39 -56.06 2.65
CA ARG A 262 16.28 -57.05 2.64
C ARG A 262 16.28 -57.95 1.41
N GLY A 263 17.13 -57.63 0.41
CA GLY A 263 17.22 -58.45 -0.81
C GLY A 263 16.25 -58.01 -1.91
N GLU A 264 15.68 -56.80 -1.80
CA GLU A 264 14.92 -56.21 -2.90
C GLU A 264 15.85 -55.92 -4.08
N ALA A 265 15.33 -55.93 -5.31
CA ALA A 265 16.10 -55.54 -6.48
C ALA A 265 16.53 -54.07 -6.37
N ILE A 266 17.81 -53.80 -6.64
CA ILE A 266 18.40 -52.45 -6.50
C ILE A 266 17.59 -51.40 -7.28
N GLY A 267 17.09 -51.77 -8.49
CA GLY A 267 16.28 -50.90 -9.32
C GLY A 267 14.96 -50.52 -8.67
N ASP A 268 14.21 -51.49 -8.10
CA ASP A 268 12.93 -51.27 -7.45
C ASP A 268 13.08 -50.44 -6.17
N ALA A 269 14.12 -50.78 -5.36
CA ALA A 269 14.46 -49.99 -4.17
C ALA A 269 14.85 -48.55 -4.50
N PHE A 270 15.57 -48.30 -5.61
CA PHE A 270 15.92 -46.97 -6.08
C PHE A 270 14.68 -46.18 -6.54
N LEU A 271 13.86 -46.79 -7.40
CA LEU A 271 12.61 -46.16 -7.88
C LEU A 271 11.65 -45.78 -6.74
N PHE A 272 11.56 -46.69 -5.76
CA PHE A 272 10.77 -46.39 -4.55
C PHE A 272 11.33 -45.22 -3.73
N ALA A 273 12.64 -45.18 -3.47
CA ALA A 273 13.26 -44.08 -2.75
C ALA A 273 13.08 -42.73 -3.47
N VAL A 274 13.22 -42.71 -4.79
CA VAL A 274 12.99 -41.53 -5.63
C VAL A 274 11.51 -41.08 -5.58
N ALA A 275 10.60 -42.01 -5.74
CA ALA A 275 9.16 -41.71 -5.67
C ALA A 275 8.76 -41.09 -4.32
N LEU A 276 9.32 -41.62 -3.23
CA LEU A 276 9.11 -41.07 -1.89
C LEU A 276 9.70 -39.66 -1.73
N ALA A 277 10.93 -39.43 -2.25
CA ALA A 277 11.55 -38.13 -2.22
C ALA A 277 10.68 -37.07 -2.89
N VAL A 278 10.18 -37.38 -4.07
CA VAL A 278 9.28 -36.49 -4.84
C VAL A 278 7.98 -36.20 -4.12
N ALA A 279 7.34 -37.24 -3.54
CA ALA A 279 6.09 -37.07 -2.81
C ALA A 279 6.22 -36.25 -1.53
N ALA A 280 7.38 -36.33 -0.92
CA ALA A 280 7.63 -35.71 0.38
C ALA A 280 7.96 -34.20 0.28
N ILE A 281 8.47 -33.75 -0.87
CA ILE A 281 8.90 -32.36 -1.05
C ILE A 281 7.72 -31.52 -1.63
N PRO A 282 7.30 -30.48 -0.92
CA PRO A 282 6.18 -29.63 -1.36
C PRO A 282 6.65 -28.63 -2.44
N GLU A 283 6.80 -29.05 -3.69
CA GLU A 283 7.27 -28.23 -4.81
C GLU A 283 6.41 -26.98 -5.04
N ALA A 284 5.10 -27.12 -4.89
CA ALA A 284 4.15 -26.02 -5.15
C ALA A 284 4.17 -24.91 -4.07
N LEU A 285 4.91 -25.07 -2.96
CA LEU A 285 4.81 -24.17 -1.80
C LEU A 285 5.14 -22.72 -2.15
N SER A 286 6.29 -22.47 -2.76
CA SER A 286 6.73 -21.11 -3.14
C SER A 286 5.81 -20.48 -4.18
N SER A 287 5.37 -21.26 -5.17
CA SER A 287 4.45 -20.80 -6.21
C SER A 287 3.07 -20.42 -5.64
N ILE A 288 2.53 -21.24 -4.74
CA ILE A 288 1.24 -20.96 -4.08
C ILE A 288 1.31 -19.69 -3.26
N VAL A 289 2.38 -19.48 -2.49
CA VAL A 289 2.57 -18.25 -1.71
C VAL A 289 2.61 -17.04 -2.62
N THR A 290 3.33 -17.09 -3.72
CA THR A 290 3.40 -15.99 -4.70
C THR A 290 2.04 -15.69 -5.32
N ILE A 291 1.26 -16.72 -5.68
CA ILE A 291 -0.10 -16.56 -6.21
C ILE A 291 -1.01 -15.92 -5.16
N VAL A 292 -0.97 -16.39 -3.92
CA VAL A 292 -1.80 -15.87 -2.83
C VAL A 292 -1.44 -14.41 -2.53
N LEU A 293 -0.15 -14.05 -2.50
CA LEU A 293 0.32 -12.67 -2.37
C LEU A 293 -0.20 -11.80 -3.52
N SER A 294 -0.14 -12.29 -4.76
CA SER A 294 -0.63 -11.57 -5.94
C SER A 294 -2.14 -11.28 -5.88
N PHE A 295 -2.96 -12.25 -5.48
CA PHE A 295 -4.39 -12.02 -5.27
C PHE A 295 -4.67 -11.06 -4.12
N GLY A 296 -3.86 -11.14 -3.04
CA GLY A 296 -3.95 -10.22 -1.91
C GLY A 296 -3.68 -8.77 -2.32
N THR A 297 -2.63 -8.54 -3.11
CA THR A 297 -2.28 -7.19 -3.61
C THR A 297 -3.34 -6.64 -4.56
N GLN A 298 -3.91 -7.47 -5.45
CA GLN A 298 -5.03 -7.05 -6.29
C GLN A 298 -6.26 -6.64 -5.48
N LYS A 299 -6.54 -7.36 -4.40
CA LYS A 299 -7.63 -6.99 -3.50
C LYS A 299 -7.36 -5.65 -2.81
N MET A 300 -6.15 -5.46 -2.28
CA MET A 300 -5.74 -4.20 -1.64
C MET A 300 -5.84 -3.02 -2.60
N ALA A 301 -5.41 -3.20 -3.86
CA ALA A 301 -5.52 -2.17 -4.89
C ALA A 301 -6.98 -1.77 -5.19
N ARG A 302 -7.92 -2.71 -5.19
CA ARG A 302 -9.36 -2.42 -5.30
C ARG A 302 -9.93 -1.69 -4.09
N GLU A 303 -9.28 -1.79 -2.97
CA GLU A 303 -9.60 -1.12 -1.70
C GLU A 303 -8.70 0.10 -1.47
N HIS A 304 -8.25 0.75 -2.55
CA HIS A 304 -7.47 1.99 -2.57
C HIS A 304 -6.04 1.92 -2.01
N ALA A 305 -5.48 0.72 -1.79
CA ALA A 305 -4.10 0.54 -1.34
C ALA A 305 -3.26 -0.16 -2.43
N ILE A 306 -2.48 0.59 -3.19
CA ILE A 306 -1.58 0.06 -4.23
C ILE A 306 -0.26 -0.34 -3.58
N ILE A 307 0.09 -1.62 -3.68
CA ILE A 307 1.34 -2.15 -3.15
C ILE A 307 2.43 -2.06 -4.23
N ARG A 308 3.49 -1.32 -3.98
CA ARG A 308 4.66 -1.21 -4.86
C ARG A 308 5.72 -2.30 -4.60
N LYS A 309 5.88 -2.70 -3.34
CA LYS A 309 6.86 -3.72 -2.92
C LYS A 309 6.13 -4.87 -2.24
N LEU A 310 6.24 -6.08 -2.79
CA LEU A 310 5.55 -7.27 -2.23
C LEU A 310 5.94 -7.57 -0.77
N GLN A 311 7.15 -7.17 -0.36
CA GLN A 311 7.61 -7.30 1.02
C GLN A 311 6.70 -6.57 2.01
N ALA A 312 6.12 -5.44 1.61
CA ALA A 312 5.21 -4.67 2.45
C ALA A 312 3.94 -5.45 2.82
N VAL A 313 3.46 -6.34 1.95
CA VAL A 313 2.25 -7.14 2.22
C VAL A 313 2.43 -8.05 3.44
N GLU A 314 3.61 -8.63 3.58
CA GLU A 314 3.96 -9.44 4.75
C GLU A 314 4.06 -8.59 6.01
N GLY A 315 4.75 -7.45 5.92
CA GLY A 315 4.92 -6.49 7.00
C GLY A 315 3.59 -5.92 7.50
N LEU A 316 2.64 -5.62 6.58
CA LEU A 316 1.31 -5.09 6.93
C LEU A 316 0.59 -5.94 7.98
N GLY A 317 0.67 -7.28 7.88
CA GLY A 317 0.06 -8.18 8.85
C GLY A 317 0.68 -8.13 10.26
N SER A 318 1.86 -7.56 10.40
CA SER A 318 2.65 -7.47 11.63
C SER A 318 2.79 -6.04 12.17
N VAL A 319 2.21 -5.04 11.50
CA VAL A 319 2.27 -3.63 11.93
C VAL A 319 1.78 -3.49 13.36
N SER A 320 2.63 -2.90 14.21
CA SER A 320 2.35 -2.62 15.62
C SER A 320 2.31 -1.13 15.93
N VAL A 321 2.91 -0.28 15.07
CA VAL A 321 2.87 1.18 15.18
C VAL A 321 2.55 1.79 13.82
N ILE A 322 1.64 2.76 13.80
CA ILE A 322 1.37 3.58 12.61
C ILE A 322 1.70 5.03 12.94
N CYS A 323 2.81 5.52 12.42
CA CYS A 323 3.21 6.92 12.45
C CYS A 323 2.53 7.64 11.29
N SER A 324 1.60 8.54 11.58
CA SER A 324 0.83 9.23 10.55
C SER A 324 1.12 10.72 10.55
N ASP A 325 1.40 11.28 9.37
CA ASP A 325 1.30 12.72 9.21
C ASP A 325 -0.14 13.15 9.45
N LYS A 326 -0.31 14.36 9.98
CA LYS A 326 -1.63 14.95 10.27
C LYS A 326 -2.34 15.33 8.98
N THR A 327 -1.67 16.19 8.18
CA THR A 327 -2.27 16.91 7.05
C THR A 327 -2.56 15.96 5.89
N GLY A 328 -3.77 16.03 5.33
CA GLY A 328 -4.14 15.23 4.17
C GLY A 328 -4.42 13.75 4.46
N THR A 329 -3.89 13.19 5.56
CA THR A 329 -4.07 11.77 5.93
C THR A 329 -5.13 11.59 7.02
N LEU A 330 -4.91 12.19 8.19
CA LEU A 330 -5.86 12.18 9.31
C LEU A 330 -6.92 13.26 9.17
N THR A 331 -6.57 14.34 8.48
CA THR A 331 -7.42 15.49 8.20
C THR A 331 -7.75 15.57 6.70
N GLN A 332 -8.70 16.45 6.34
CA GLN A 332 -9.19 16.56 4.96
C GLN A 332 -8.24 17.33 4.02
N ASN A 333 -7.20 17.97 4.56
CA ASN A 333 -6.36 18.95 3.84
C ASN A 333 -7.19 20.10 3.24
N LYS A 334 -8.22 20.52 3.95
CA LYS A 334 -9.14 21.56 3.53
C LYS A 334 -9.50 22.42 4.72
N MET A 335 -9.06 23.68 4.72
CA MET A 335 -9.44 24.62 5.75
C MET A 335 -10.95 24.85 5.73
N THR A 336 -11.57 24.81 6.89
CA THR A 336 -13.02 24.98 7.08
C THR A 336 -13.28 25.97 8.22
N VAL A 337 -14.18 26.92 7.99
CA VAL A 337 -14.59 27.86 9.03
C VAL A 337 -15.45 27.13 10.06
N GLU A 338 -15.10 27.27 11.34
CA GLU A 338 -15.76 26.59 12.48
C GLU A 338 -16.61 27.54 13.31
N ASP A 339 -16.05 28.69 13.72
CA ASP A 339 -16.72 29.64 14.58
C ASP A 339 -16.45 31.09 14.17
N TYR A 340 -17.40 31.92 14.47
CA TYR A 340 -17.31 33.37 14.40
C TYR A 340 -17.36 34.00 15.80
N TYR A 341 -16.68 35.13 15.96
CA TYR A 341 -16.84 35.98 17.14
C TYR A 341 -17.27 37.37 16.70
N VAL A 342 -18.49 37.73 17.06
CA VAL A 342 -19.12 39.01 16.70
C VAL A 342 -19.84 39.54 17.96
N HIS A 343 -19.64 40.79 18.31
CA HIS A 343 -20.28 41.45 19.47
C HIS A 343 -20.15 40.72 20.79
N GLY A 344 -18.96 40.20 21.11
CA GLY A 344 -18.75 39.46 22.36
C GLY A 344 -19.41 38.07 22.39
N ARG A 345 -19.96 37.58 21.27
CA ARG A 345 -20.62 36.26 21.17
C ARG A 345 -19.85 35.34 20.22
N LYS A 346 -19.70 34.11 20.64
CA LYS A 346 -19.24 33.02 19.76
C LYS A 346 -20.45 32.43 19.07
N ILE A 347 -20.37 32.27 17.72
CA ILE A 347 -21.43 31.75 16.87
C ILE A 347 -20.79 30.63 16.01
N LYS A 348 -21.47 29.50 15.88
CA LYS A 348 -21.03 28.47 14.96
C LYS A 348 -21.19 28.92 13.50
N ALA A 349 -20.29 28.48 12.64
CA ALA A 349 -20.31 28.87 11.22
C ALA A 349 -21.66 28.55 10.52
N ASP A 350 -22.32 27.47 10.93
CA ASP A 350 -23.61 27.05 10.37
C ASP A 350 -24.79 27.81 10.96
N ASP A 351 -24.63 28.55 12.07
CA ASP A 351 -25.67 29.24 12.81
C ASP A 351 -25.67 30.76 12.53
N ILE A 352 -24.89 31.24 11.55
CA ILE A 352 -24.84 32.65 11.15
C ILE A 352 -26.21 33.09 10.60
N ASP A 353 -26.73 34.19 11.14
CA ASP A 353 -27.94 34.82 10.65
C ASP A 353 -27.59 35.89 9.59
N LEU A 354 -27.86 35.59 8.32
CA LEU A 354 -27.67 36.52 7.21
C LEU A 354 -28.54 37.76 7.25
N ASN A 355 -29.60 37.78 8.09
CA ASN A 355 -30.42 38.95 8.32
C ASN A 355 -29.84 39.86 9.42
N ASN A 356 -28.87 39.36 10.20
CA ASN A 356 -28.17 40.18 11.15
C ASN A 356 -27.09 41.01 10.42
N PRO A 357 -27.17 42.35 10.45
CA PRO A 357 -26.27 43.20 9.67
C PRO A 357 -24.80 43.00 9.99
N GLU A 358 -24.44 42.77 11.25
CA GLU A 358 -23.07 42.66 11.70
C GLU A 358 -22.45 41.30 11.33
N GLU A 359 -23.25 40.24 11.41
CA GLU A 359 -22.82 38.89 11.00
C GLU A 359 -22.64 38.84 9.48
N MET A 360 -23.56 39.40 8.73
CA MET A 360 -23.47 39.53 7.28
C MET A 360 -22.27 40.40 6.85
N GLN A 361 -22.01 41.51 7.56
CA GLN A 361 -20.89 42.41 7.28
C GLN A 361 -19.55 41.67 7.46
N LEU A 362 -19.39 40.85 8.51
CA LEU A 362 -18.19 40.07 8.74
C LEU A 362 -18.01 39.02 7.63
N LEU A 363 -19.08 38.33 7.23
CA LEU A 363 -19.04 37.37 6.12
C LEU A 363 -18.65 38.08 4.81
N LEU A 364 -19.27 39.19 4.45
CA LEU A 364 -18.94 40.00 3.25
C LEU A 364 -17.49 40.47 3.29
N THR A 365 -17.03 41.01 4.42
CA THR A 365 -15.64 41.48 4.58
C THR A 365 -14.65 40.33 4.32
N SER A 366 -14.96 39.14 4.79
CA SER A 366 -14.11 37.97 4.60
C SER A 366 -14.02 37.50 3.14
N MET A 367 -15.09 37.65 2.36
CA MET A 367 -15.16 37.32 0.95
C MET A 367 -14.59 38.39 0.01
N LEU A 368 -14.68 39.64 0.41
CA LEU A 368 -14.19 40.79 -0.38
C LEU A 368 -12.68 41.02 -0.19
N CYS A 369 -12.21 40.96 1.08
CA CYS A 369 -10.77 41.02 1.38
C CYS A 369 -10.13 39.60 1.19
N ASN A 370 -10.05 39.19 -0.08
CA ASN A 370 -9.71 37.79 -0.40
C ASN A 370 -9.32 37.67 -1.88
N ASP A 371 -8.24 36.96 -2.19
CA ASP A 371 -7.71 36.77 -3.55
C ASP A 371 -8.05 35.41 -4.16
N SER A 372 -8.57 34.48 -3.37
CA SER A 372 -8.92 33.16 -3.82
C SER A 372 -10.19 33.15 -4.70
N SER A 373 -10.32 32.14 -5.54
CA SER A 373 -11.48 31.95 -6.42
C SER A 373 -11.79 30.44 -6.58
N ILE A 374 -12.97 30.15 -7.12
CA ILE A 374 -13.38 28.80 -7.48
C ILE A 374 -13.68 28.80 -8.99
N ALA A 375 -12.85 28.12 -9.79
CA ALA A 375 -13.05 27.99 -11.22
C ALA A 375 -13.35 26.53 -11.58
N GLU A 376 -14.45 26.27 -12.26
CA GLU A 376 -14.88 24.91 -12.68
C GLU A 376 -14.92 23.89 -11.53
N GLY A 377 -15.28 24.35 -10.31
CA GLY A 377 -15.31 23.49 -9.12
C GLY A 377 -13.94 23.22 -8.48
N LYS A 378 -12.87 23.86 -8.99
CA LYS A 378 -11.53 23.80 -8.39
C LYS A 378 -11.26 25.08 -7.60
N GLU A 379 -10.78 24.91 -6.38
CA GLU A 379 -10.33 26.01 -5.52
C GLU A 379 -8.97 26.51 -6.00
N LEU A 380 -8.84 27.83 -6.18
CA LEU A 380 -7.61 28.51 -6.59
C LEU A 380 -7.26 29.57 -5.55
N GLY A 381 -6.10 29.47 -4.94
CA GLY A 381 -5.61 30.43 -3.93
C GLY A 381 -5.21 29.76 -2.62
N ASP A 382 -4.95 30.59 -1.59
CA ASP A 382 -4.57 30.09 -0.27
C ASP A 382 -5.72 29.33 0.41
N PRO A 383 -5.48 28.16 1.04
CA PRO A 383 -6.50 27.37 1.71
C PRO A 383 -7.28 28.14 2.79
N THR A 384 -6.64 29.09 3.47
CA THR A 384 -7.28 29.93 4.49
C THR A 384 -8.31 30.86 3.83
N GLU A 385 -7.98 31.39 2.67
CA GLU A 385 -8.86 32.26 1.89
C GLU A 385 -9.99 31.50 1.21
N THR A 386 -9.71 30.32 0.65
CA THR A 386 -10.74 29.48 0.03
C THR A 386 -11.79 29.04 1.06
N ALA A 387 -11.39 28.81 2.33
CA ALA A 387 -12.32 28.50 3.42
C ALA A 387 -13.37 29.60 3.62
N LEU A 388 -12.95 30.87 3.52
CA LEU A 388 -13.84 32.04 3.67
C LEU A 388 -14.85 32.15 2.51
N ILE A 389 -14.46 31.78 1.30
CA ILE A 389 -15.37 31.73 0.14
C ILE A 389 -16.33 30.54 0.26
N ASN A 390 -15.82 29.37 0.67
CA ASN A 390 -16.61 28.16 0.78
C ASN A 390 -17.76 28.29 1.79
N ILE A 391 -17.51 28.95 2.94
CA ILE A 391 -18.58 29.15 3.91
C ILE A 391 -19.67 30.07 3.36
N GLY A 392 -19.32 31.15 2.61
CA GLY A 392 -20.27 31.97 1.89
C GLY A 392 -21.17 31.17 0.95
N SER A 393 -20.55 30.36 0.12
CA SER A 393 -21.25 29.45 -0.81
C SER A 393 -22.15 28.45 -0.09
N LYS A 394 -21.73 27.89 1.03
CA LYS A 394 -22.53 26.98 1.88
C LYS A 394 -23.77 27.67 2.46
N LEU A 395 -23.64 28.93 2.81
CA LEU A 395 -24.75 29.78 3.32
C LEU A 395 -25.63 30.38 2.20
N GLY A 396 -25.32 30.08 0.93
CA GLY A 396 -26.09 30.57 -0.22
C GLY A 396 -25.69 31.97 -0.70
N VAL A 397 -24.51 32.49 -0.27
CA VAL A 397 -23.95 33.78 -0.70
C VAL A 397 -22.84 33.52 -1.74
N SER A 398 -23.06 33.97 -2.99
CA SER A 398 -22.06 33.82 -4.06
C SER A 398 -21.01 34.91 -3.97
N TYR A 399 -19.75 34.55 -3.77
CA TYR A 399 -18.64 35.51 -3.73
C TYR A 399 -18.47 36.25 -5.05
N GLU A 400 -18.78 35.64 -6.19
CA GLU A 400 -18.70 36.28 -7.51
C GLU A 400 -19.71 37.40 -7.62
N THR A 401 -20.96 37.18 -7.17
CA THR A 401 -22.00 38.18 -7.15
C THR A 401 -21.66 39.33 -6.22
N GLU A 402 -21.09 39.00 -5.03
CA GLU A 402 -20.74 40.03 -4.05
C GLU A 402 -19.52 40.85 -4.52
N ARG A 403 -18.49 40.24 -5.11
CA ARG A 403 -17.35 40.96 -5.69
C ARG A 403 -17.74 41.81 -6.89
N ALA A 404 -18.68 41.36 -7.72
CA ALA A 404 -19.21 42.16 -8.82
C ALA A 404 -20.00 43.38 -8.34
N ALA A 405 -20.75 43.25 -7.22
CA ALA A 405 -21.50 44.32 -6.61
C ALA A 405 -20.64 45.31 -5.79
N CYS A 406 -19.51 44.84 -5.26
CA CYS A 406 -18.58 45.57 -4.41
C CYS A 406 -17.18 45.58 -5.06
N SER A 407 -17.02 46.39 -6.11
CA SER A 407 -15.81 46.39 -6.94
C SER A 407 -14.58 46.81 -6.15
N ARG A 408 -13.47 46.03 -6.27
CA ARG A 408 -12.17 46.37 -5.71
C ARG A 408 -11.57 47.54 -6.47
N VAL A 409 -11.20 48.58 -5.78
CA VAL A 409 -10.60 49.83 -6.35
C VAL A 409 -9.09 49.96 -5.99
N GLY A 410 -8.63 49.22 -4.99
CA GLY A 410 -7.23 49.17 -4.61
C GLY A 410 -6.96 48.07 -3.60
N GLU A 411 -5.68 47.79 -3.36
CA GLU A 411 -5.29 46.77 -2.40
C GLU A 411 -3.88 46.99 -1.82
N ILE A 412 -3.66 46.46 -0.64
CA ILE A 412 -2.35 46.24 -0.03
C ILE A 412 -2.24 44.72 0.14
N PRO A 413 -1.43 44.03 -0.69
CA PRO A 413 -1.36 42.56 -0.70
C PRO A 413 -0.92 42.00 0.66
N PHE A 414 -1.19 40.73 0.90
CA PHE A 414 -0.71 40.03 2.09
C PHE A 414 0.82 40.03 2.13
N ASP A 415 1.36 40.34 3.30
CA ASP A 415 2.79 40.26 3.58
C ASP A 415 2.99 39.49 4.89
N SER A 416 3.93 38.52 4.87
CA SER A 416 4.16 37.59 5.99
C SER A 416 4.78 38.25 7.21
N ASP A 417 5.58 39.33 7.03
CA ASP A 417 6.20 40.06 8.12
C ASP A 417 5.19 40.98 8.79
N ARG A 418 4.35 41.62 7.98
CA ARG A 418 3.25 42.50 8.40
C ARG A 418 2.04 41.73 8.91
N LYS A 419 1.82 40.48 8.42
CA LYS A 419 0.70 39.58 8.75
C LYS A 419 -0.70 40.19 8.51
N LEU A 420 -0.84 41.13 7.62
CA LEU A 420 -2.07 41.80 7.23
C LEU A 420 -2.25 41.80 5.72
N MET A 421 -3.50 41.91 5.31
CA MET A 421 -3.95 42.18 3.95
C MET A 421 -5.10 43.18 4.01
N SER A 422 -5.10 44.19 3.12
CA SER A 422 -6.16 45.14 3.00
C SER A 422 -6.62 45.30 1.57
N THR A 423 -7.96 45.42 1.37
CA THR A 423 -8.55 45.72 0.06
C THR A 423 -9.46 46.92 0.19
N CYS A 424 -9.44 47.80 -0.81
CA CYS A 424 -10.37 48.92 -0.91
C CYS A 424 -11.47 48.54 -1.88
N ASN A 425 -12.70 48.58 -1.40
CA ASN A 425 -13.86 48.18 -2.18
C ASN A 425 -14.89 49.29 -2.24
N ARG A 426 -15.42 49.57 -3.45
CA ARG A 426 -16.55 50.46 -3.63
C ARG A 426 -17.83 49.71 -3.34
N ILE A 427 -18.48 50.02 -2.21
CA ILE A 427 -19.66 49.30 -1.75
C ILE A 427 -20.89 50.21 -1.98
N SER A 428 -21.89 49.68 -2.70
CA SER A 428 -23.08 50.43 -3.06
C SER A 428 -24.36 49.60 -2.89
N GLY A 429 -25.52 50.25 -2.98
CA GLY A 429 -26.84 49.60 -2.93
C GLY A 429 -27.15 48.97 -1.56
N GLU A 430 -27.87 47.86 -1.56
CA GLU A 430 -28.28 47.16 -0.30
C GLU A 430 -27.11 46.74 0.56
N ARG A 431 -25.92 46.46 -0.03
CA ARG A 431 -24.70 46.10 0.71
C ARG A 431 -24.12 47.23 1.51
N ALA A 432 -24.23 48.48 1.00
CA ALA A 432 -23.79 49.65 1.74
C ALA A 432 -24.54 49.81 3.06
N ALA A 433 -25.83 49.42 3.11
CA ALA A 433 -26.63 49.48 4.33
C ALA A 433 -26.06 48.67 5.51
N PHE A 434 -25.28 47.58 5.26
CA PHE A 434 -24.63 46.82 6.31
C PHE A 434 -23.46 47.60 6.93
N PHE A 435 -22.73 48.39 6.15
CA PHE A 435 -21.59 49.16 6.60
C PHE A 435 -22.05 50.53 7.18
N GLU A 436 -23.08 51.17 6.63
CA GLU A 436 -23.58 52.49 7.02
C GLU A 436 -24.40 52.47 8.32
N ARG A 437 -25.20 51.42 8.55
CA ARG A 437 -25.93 51.25 9.81
C ARG A 437 -24.98 51.23 11.01
N ALA A 438 -23.80 50.71 10.81
CA ALA A 438 -22.78 50.66 11.83
C ALA A 438 -22.27 52.04 12.22
N GLU A 439 -22.14 52.99 11.27
CA GLU A 439 -21.62 54.33 11.52
C GLU A 439 -22.66 55.43 11.74
N LYS A 440 -23.95 55.12 11.60
CA LYS A 440 -25.06 56.10 11.69
C LYS A 440 -24.84 57.31 10.76
N SER A 441 -24.25 57.12 9.62
CA SER A 441 -23.98 58.14 8.61
C SER A 441 -25.04 58.09 7.51
N ASP A 442 -25.44 59.27 6.99
CA ASP A 442 -26.32 59.34 5.80
C ASP A 442 -25.55 58.82 4.58
N ALA A 443 -26.17 57.91 3.84
CA ALA A 443 -25.55 57.23 2.73
C ALA A 443 -25.20 58.18 1.57
N ALA A 444 -23.92 58.27 1.21
CA ALA A 444 -23.53 58.74 -0.11
C ALA A 444 -23.42 57.53 -1.04
N GLU A 445 -24.11 57.52 -2.19
CA GLU A 445 -23.99 56.46 -3.18
C GLU A 445 -22.51 56.24 -3.57
N GLY A 446 -21.97 55.01 -3.35
CA GLY A 446 -20.67 54.62 -3.84
C GLY A 446 -19.47 54.96 -2.94
N GLN A 447 -19.60 54.83 -1.62
CA GLN A 447 -18.51 55.05 -0.67
C GLN A 447 -17.47 53.95 -0.75
N ASP A 448 -16.16 54.36 -0.72
CA ASP A 448 -15.05 53.42 -0.69
C ASP A 448 -14.70 53.03 0.77
N TRP A 449 -14.54 51.70 0.97
CA TRP A 449 -14.23 51.13 2.27
C TRP A 449 -12.95 50.31 2.19
N MET A 450 -12.02 50.52 3.11
CA MET A 450 -10.87 49.66 3.30
C MET A 450 -11.27 48.54 4.25
N LEU A 451 -11.13 47.29 3.79
CA LEU A 451 -11.38 46.03 4.50
C LEU A 451 -10.06 45.39 4.80
N THR A 452 -9.77 45.07 6.06
CA THR A 452 -8.51 44.56 6.52
C THR A 452 -8.69 43.21 7.24
N LYS A 453 -7.88 42.24 6.91
CA LYS A 453 -7.80 40.95 7.64
C LYS A 453 -6.37 40.66 8.04
N GLY A 454 -6.20 39.90 9.14
CA GLY A 454 -4.89 39.40 9.52
C GLY A 454 -4.80 38.82 10.91
N ALA A 455 -3.57 38.74 11.43
CA ALA A 455 -3.31 38.19 12.75
C ALA A 455 -3.94 39.05 13.84
N VAL A 456 -4.55 38.40 14.84
CA VAL A 456 -5.34 39.10 15.87
C VAL A 456 -4.49 40.08 16.68
N ASP A 457 -3.29 39.70 17.06
CA ASP A 457 -2.32 40.53 17.81
C ASP A 457 -1.95 41.79 17.03
N VAL A 458 -1.58 41.66 15.78
CA VAL A 458 -1.16 42.78 14.94
C VAL A 458 -2.32 43.72 14.61
N LEU A 459 -3.48 43.17 14.34
CA LEU A 459 -4.65 43.97 13.96
C LEU A 459 -5.20 44.75 15.17
N LEU A 460 -5.17 44.17 16.38
CA LEU A 460 -5.63 44.86 17.61
C LEU A 460 -4.80 46.09 17.97
N ASP A 461 -3.53 46.14 17.59
CA ASP A 461 -2.67 47.31 17.79
C ASP A 461 -3.02 48.46 16.82
N ARG A 462 -3.73 48.19 15.75
CA ARG A 462 -4.15 49.18 14.72
C ARG A 462 -5.60 49.62 14.83
N VAL A 463 -6.32 49.02 15.76
CA VAL A 463 -7.75 49.30 16.00
C VAL A 463 -7.92 50.35 17.08
N THR A 464 -8.66 51.39 16.76
CA THR A 464 -9.07 52.46 17.73
C THR A 464 -10.56 52.38 18.10
N LYS A 465 -11.36 51.70 17.26
CA LYS A 465 -12.81 51.60 17.45
C LYS A 465 -13.30 50.17 17.36
N ILE A 466 -14.45 49.88 17.90
CA ILE A 466 -15.11 48.58 17.85
C ILE A 466 -16.56 48.75 17.42
N GLN A 467 -17.01 47.89 16.54
CA GLN A 467 -18.40 47.79 16.17
C GLN A 467 -19.19 47.00 17.22
N THR A 468 -20.32 47.51 17.64
CA THR A 468 -21.24 46.84 18.57
C THR A 468 -22.67 46.93 18.04
N SER A 469 -23.61 46.21 18.64
CA SER A 469 -25.02 46.27 18.28
C SER A 469 -25.63 47.69 18.43
N GLY A 470 -24.98 48.53 19.20
CA GLY A 470 -25.37 49.95 19.39
C GLY A 470 -24.69 50.91 18.39
N GLY A 471 -23.86 50.44 17.48
CA GLY A 471 -23.02 51.21 16.56
C GLY A 471 -21.54 51.19 16.92
N VAL A 472 -20.75 52.02 16.24
CA VAL A 472 -19.30 52.12 16.42
C VAL A 472 -18.98 52.99 17.65
N ARG A 473 -18.07 52.57 18.50
CA ARG A 473 -17.52 53.31 19.65
C ARG A 473 -16.04 53.07 19.78
N GLU A 474 -15.39 53.92 20.56
CA GLU A 474 -13.98 53.70 20.93
C GLU A 474 -13.79 52.34 21.60
N ILE A 475 -12.73 51.62 21.24
CA ILE A 475 -12.37 50.35 21.84
C ILE A 475 -11.76 50.57 23.23
N THR A 476 -12.15 49.74 24.19
CA THR A 476 -11.59 49.79 25.55
C THR A 476 -10.59 48.67 25.77
N GLU A 477 -9.70 48.83 26.76
CA GLU A 477 -8.77 47.74 27.16
C GLU A 477 -9.50 46.47 27.57
N ARG A 478 -10.71 46.59 28.08
CA ARG A 478 -11.58 45.46 28.40
C ARG A 478 -12.02 44.70 27.13
N ASP A 479 -12.40 45.44 26.09
CA ASP A 479 -12.78 44.82 24.79
C ASP A 479 -11.57 44.09 24.21
N LYS A 480 -10.39 44.69 24.20
CA LYS A 480 -9.15 44.05 23.74
C LYS A 480 -8.84 42.77 24.51
N ALA A 481 -9.00 42.81 25.83
CA ALA A 481 -8.81 41.64 26.69
C ALA A 481 -9.84 40.52 26.40
N GLU A 482 -11.11 40.86 26.16
CA GLU A 482 -12.16 39.92 25.80
C GLU A 482 -11.89 39.29 24.43
N ILE A 483 -11.46 40.05 23.43
CA ILE A 483 -11.08 39.57 22.11
C ILE A 483 -9.85 38.66 22.22
N ALA A 484 -8.82 39.08 22.97
CA ALA A 484 -7.62 38.25 23.16
C ALA A 484 -7.93 36.93 23.88
N ALA A 485 -8.81 36.95 24.90
CA ALA A 485 -9.26 35.75 25.59
C ALA A 485 -10.05 34.81 24.65
N CYS A 486 -10.85 35.37 23.75
CA CYS A 486 -11.55 34.59 22.74
C CYS A 486 -10.60 33.94 21.75
N ASN A 487 -9.63 34.73 21.25
CA ASN A 487 -8.56 34.22 20.38
C ASN A 487 -7.77 33.09 21.06
N GLN A 488 -7.40 33.25 22.31
CA GLN A 488 -6.72 32.24 23.11
C GLN A 488 -7.55 30.96 23.20
N SER A 489 -8.85 31.09 23.51
CA SER A 489 -9.78 29.97 23.59
C SER A 489 -9.95 29.23 22.24
N PHE A 490 -9.95 29.92 21.12
CA PHE A 490 -9.98 29.32 19.81
C PHE A 490 -8.64 28.60 19.52
N SER A 491 -7.52 29.23 19.82
CA SER A 491 -6.19 28.67 19.64
C SER A 491 -5.94 27.41 20.48
N GLU A 492 -6.43 27.38 21.75
CA GLU A 492 -6.37 26.21 22.61
C GLU A 492 -7.18 25.02 22.07
N ASN A 493 -8.20 25.28 21.24
CA ASN A 493 -8.94 24.27 20.52
C ASN A 493 -8.32 23.92 19.13
N GLY A 494 -7.12 24.41 18.84
CA GLY A 494 -6.41 24.14 17.60
C GLY A 494 -6.93 24.89 16.39
N LEU A 495 -7.73 25.93 16.59
CA LEU A 495 -8.28 26.73 15.50
C LEU A 495 -7.32 27.84 15.11
N ARG A 496 -7.16 28.05 13.81
CA ARG A 496 -6.52 29.22 13.23
C ARG A 496 -7.49 30.39 13.25
N VAL A 497 -7.09 31.55 13.73
CA VAL A 497 -7.97 32.72 13.88
C VAL A 497 -7.48 33.86 13.00
N LEU A 498 -8.42 34.45 12.26
CA LEU A 498 -8.21 35.72 11.55
C LEU A 498 -9.10 36.79 12.17
N ALA A 499 -8.53 37.97 12.40
CA ALA A 499 -9.25 39.17 12.78
C ALA A 499 -9.65 39.97 11.54
N PHE A 500 -10.76 40.64 11.61
CA PHE A 500 -11.32 41.46 10.55
C PHE A 500 -11.64 42.85 11.09
N ALA A 501 -11.30 43.88 10.31
CA ALA A 501 -11.56 45.26 10.60
C ALA A 501 -11.87 46.02 9.30
N TYR A 502 -12.42 47.21 9.45
CA TYR A 502 -12.71 48.06 8.31
C TYR A 502 -12.48 49.54 8.65
N LYS A 503 -12.37 50.36 7.62
CA LYS A 503 -12.29 51.82 7.71
C LYS A 503 -12.92 52.49 6.49
N LYS A 504 -13.66 53.57 6.74
CA LYS A 504 -14.14 54.42 5.66
C LYS A 504 -13.02 55.26 5.11
N ILE A 505 -12.86 55.33 3.79
CA ILE A 505 -11.78 56.06 3.13
C ILE A 505 -12.37 57.04 2.09
N GLU A 506 -11.58 58.03 1.69
CA GLU A 506 -11.96 58.96 0.63
C GLU A 506 -12.08 58.27 -0.72
N GLU A 507 -13.07 58.66 -1.52
CA GLU A 507 -13.32 58.06 -2.84
C GLU A 507 -12.10 58.23 -3.75
N GLY A 508 -11.66 57.07 -4.31
CA GLY A 508 -10.53 57.00 -5.23
C GLY A 508 -9.14 57.06 -4.58
N LEU A 509 -9.08 56.97 -3.26
CA LEU A 509 -7.78 56.84 -2.55
C LEU A 509 -7.09 55.51 -2.88
N VAL A 510 -5.84 55.60 -3.35
CA VAL A 510 -5.00 54.41 -3.49
C VAL A 510 -4.39 54.08 -2.13
N PRO A 511 -4.70 52.95 -1.51
CA PRO A 511 -4.29 52.64 -0.14
C PRO A 511 -2.80 52.50 -0.02
N GLN A 512 -2.24 53.08 1.06
CA GLN A 512 -0.85 52.98 1.47
C GLN A 512 -0.73 52.24 2.80
N LEU A 513 0.46 51.77 3.14
CA LEU A 513 0.72 51.04 4.40
C LEU A 513 0.34 51.86 5.64
N ASP A 514 0.47 53.20 5.61
CA ASP A 514 0.12 54.10 6.71
C ASP A 514 -1.41 54.21 6.91
N ASP A 515 -2.21 53.85 5.91
CA ASP A 515 -3.65 53.86 6.01
C ASP A 515 -4.23 52.72 6.86
N GLU A 516 -3.45 51.68 7.10
CA GLU A 516 -3.78 50.53 7.96
C GLU A 516 -3.75 50.88 9.46
N GLN A 517 -4.26 52.04 9.82
CA GLN A 517 -4.35 52.58 11.18
C GLN A 517 -5.78 53.13 11.42
N ASP A 518 -6.16 53.29 12.67
CA ASP A 518 -7.46 53.83 13.08
C ASP A 518 -8.62 52.97 12.55
N LEU A 519 -8.45 51.65 12.57
CA LEU A 519 -9.42 50.69 12.07
C LEU A 519 -10.55 50.48 13.08
N VAL A 520 -11.72 50.06 12.56
CA VAL A 520 -12.89 49.61 13.34
C VAL A 520 -12.88 48.09 13.41
N PHE A 521 -12.71 47.50 14.58
CA PHE A 521 -12.77 46.04 14.77
C PHE A 521 -14.15 45.49 14.48
N LEU A 522 -14.26 44.47 13.66
CA LEU A 522 -15.52 43.84 13.25
C LEU A 522 -15.74 42.48 13.94
N GLY A 523 -14.76 41.60 13.91
CA GLY A 523 -14.89 40.27 14.51
C GLY A 523 -13.73 39.37 14.24
N LEU A 524 -13.84 38.12 14.72
CA LEU A 524 -12.90 37.03 14.45
C LEU A 524 -13.62 35.92 13.69
N ILE A 525 -12.87 35.28 12.80
CA ILE A 525 -13.26 34.02 12.14
C ILE A 525 -12.23 32.98 12.49
N SER A 526 -12.68 31.85 13.03
CA SER A 526 -11.82 30.71 13.35
C SER A 526 -12.03 29.59 12.35
N MET A 527 -10.97 28.89 12.03
CA MET A 527 -10.98 27.81 11.04
C MET A 527 -9.97 26.73 11.39
N MET A 528 -10.19 25.53 10.89
CA MET A 528 -9.26 24.41 11.01
C MET A 528 -9.34 23.52 9.78
N ASP A 529 -8.33 22.66 9.61
CA ASP A 529 -8.41 21.50 8.75
C ASP A 529 -9.06 20.36 9.55
N PRO A 530 -10.34 20.03 9.31
CA PRO A 530 -11.07 19.10 10.14
C PRO A 530 -10.56 17.66 9.96
N PRO A 531 -10.57 16.85 11.01
CA PRO A 531 -10.30 15.44 10.88
C PRO A 531 -11.34 14.78 9.96
N ARG A 532 -10.90 13.78 9.21
CA ARG A 532 -11.83 12.94 8.41
C ARG A 532 -12.75 12.18 9.36
N GLU A 533 -14.00 12.00 9.00
CA GLU A 533 -14.98 11.28 9.84
C GLU A 533 -14.53 9.84 10.11
N GLU A 534 -13.94 9.18 9.11
CA GLU A 534 -13.47 7.81 9.20
C GLU A 534 -12.22 7.66 10.10
N SER A 535 -11.43 8.72 10.28
CA SER A 535 -10.18 8.67 11.06
C SER A 535 -10.43 8.27 12.51
N LYS A 536 -11.49 8.77 13.14
CA LYS A 536 -11.83 8.42 14.53
C LYS A 536 -12.16 6.94 14.68
N ALA A 537 -12.94 6.39 13.77
CA ALA A 537 -13.30 4.97 13.79
C ALA A 537 -12.07 4.09 13.51
N ALA A 538 -11.22 4.49 12.57
CA ALA A 538 -10.00 3.79 12.21
C ALA A 538 -8.97 3.79 13.34
N VAL A 539 -8.78 4.92 14.04
CA VAL A 539 -7.91 5.01 15.23
C VAL A 539 -8.42 4.09 16.36
N ALA A 540 -9.72 4.08 16.62
CA ALA A 540 -10.31 3.17 17.60
C ALA A 540 -10.10 1.68 17.23
N GLU A 541 -10.16 1.36 15.92
CA GLU A 541 -9.87 0.03 15.43
C GLU A 541 -8.39 -0.35 15.59
N CYS A 542 -7.45 0.57 15.29
CA CYS A 542 -6.03 0.37 15.55
C CYS A 542 -5.77 0.02 17.01
N ILE A 543 -6.27 0.82 17.94
CA ILE A 543 -6.07 0.61 19.39
C ILE A 543 -6.64 -0.75 19.82
N ARG A 544 -7.85 -1.11 19.35
CA ARG A 544 -8.45 -2.42 19.61
C ARG A 544 -7.60 -3.57 19.04
N ALA A 545 -6.99 -3.36 17.87
CA ALA A 545 -6.11 -4.32 17.22
C ALA A 545 -4.70 -4.41 17.83
N GLY A 546 -4.44 -3.67 18.92
CA GLY A 546 -3.14 -3.60 19.58
C GLY A 546 -2.09 -2.79 18.81
N ILE A 547 -2.51 -1.96 17.87
CA ILE A 547 -1.65 -1.08 17.08
C ILE A 547 -1.64 0.30 17.72
N LYS A 548 -0.45 0.87 17.95
CA LYS A 548 -0.32 2.23 18.46
C LYS A 548 -0.34 3.25 17.32
N PRO A 549 -1.40 4.08 17.19
CA PRO A 549 -1.36 5.23 16.29
C PRO A 549 -0.53 6.35 16.93
N VAL A 550 0.34 6.97 16.14
CA VAL A 550 1.20 8.08 16.49
C VAL A 550 1.02 9.18 15.46
N MET A 551 0.72 10.40 15.90
CA MET A 551 0.64 11.57 15.02
C MET A 551 1.98 12.28 14.97
N ILE A 552 2.45 12.60 13.77
CA ILE A 552 3.69 13.33 13.53
C ILE A 552 3.37 14.51 12.61
N THR A 553 3.65 15.75 13.04
CA THR A 553 3.26 16.94 12.26
C THR A 553 4.24 18.12 12.42
N GLY A 554 4.30 18.96 11.39
CA GLY A 554 4.97 20.27 11.45
C GLY A 554 4.19 21.34 12.22
N ASP A 555 2.92 21.08 12.56
CA ASP A 555 2.04 22.01 13.26
C ASP A 555 2.47 22.28 14.70
N HIS A 556 1.91 23.36 15.27
CA HIS A 556 2.09 23.71 16.67
C HIS A 556 1.48 22.64 17.59
N LYS A 557 2.12 22.40 18.75
CA LYS A 557 1.72 21.37 19.72
C LYS A 557 0.25 21.45 20.11
N VAL A 558 -0.26 22.67 20.35
CA VAL A 558 -1.67 22.89 20.78
C VAL A 558 -2.64 22.41 19.70
N THR A 559 -2.40 22.78 18.44
CA THR A 559 -3.23 22.35 17.29
C THR A 559 -3.19 20.85 17.12
N ALA A 560 -1.99 20.26 17.15
CA ALA A 560 -1.79 18.82 16.99
C ALA A 560 -2.49 18.04 18.12
N ALA A 561 -2.35 18.50 19.38
CA ALA A 561 -2.98 17.88 20.55
C ALA A 561 -4.51 17.94 20.48
N ALA A 562 -5.09 19.08 20.07
CA ALA A 562 -6.53 19.25 19.95
C ALA A 562 -7.12 18.27 18.90
N ILE A 563 -6.51 18.14 17.74
CA ILE A 563 -6.94 17.20 16.68
C ILE A 563 -6.75 15.76 17.15
N ALA A 564 -5.60 15.41 17.70
CA ALA A 564 -5.31 14.06 18.20
C ALA A 564 -6.29 13.62 19.31
N LYS A 565 -6.70 14.54 20.18
CA LYS A 565 -7.71 14.31 21.22
C LYS A 565 -9.09 14.06 20.60
N LYS A 566 -9.48 14.85 19.58
CA LYS A 566 -10.75 14.73 18.86
C LYS A 566 -10.92 13.38 18.16
N ILE A 567 -9.83 12.82 17.59
CA ILE A 567 -9.83 11.51 16.91
C ILE A 567 -9.46 10.34 17.83
N GLY A 568 -9.03 10.60 19.08
CA GLY A 568 -8.78 9.57 20.06
C GLY A 568 -7.36 8.99 20.09
N ILE A 569 -6.39 9.61 19.43
CA ILE A 569 -4.96 9.26 19.51
C ILE A 569 -4.40 9.69 20.87
N LEU A 570 -4.71 10.92 21.30
CA LEU A 570 -4.23 11.53 22.54
C LEU A 570 -5.25 11.33 23.67
N LYS A 571 -4.78 10.87 24.83
CA LYS A 571 -5.57 10.75 26.05
C LYS A 571 -5.26 11.85 27.06
N ASP A 572 -3.97 12.15 27.23
CA ASP A 572 -3.44 13.15 28.12
C ASP A 572 -2.44 14.05 27.39
N GLU A 573 -2.38 15.32 27.75
CA GLU A 573 -1.48 16.29 27.10
C GLU A 573 0.01 15.99 27.31
N SER A 574 0.35 15.24 28.35
CA SER A 574 1.71 14.75 28.59
C SER A 574 2.21 13.78 27.51
N GLU A 575 1.30 13.17 26.72
CA GLU A 575 1.65 12.30 25.60
C GLU A 575 2.02 13.11 24.33
N ALA A 576 2.02 14.45 24.38
CA ALA A 576 2.39 15.33 23.26
C ALA A 576 3.74 16.00 23.52
N CYS A 577 4.64 15.92 22.54
CA CYS A 577 6.01 16.42 22.58
C CYS A 577 6.29 17.34 21.39
N GLU A 578 7.17 18.32 21.56
CA GLU A 578 7.69 19.14 20.45
C GLU A 578 9.03 18.61 19.92
N GLY A 579 9.34 18.85 18.64
CA GLY A 579 10.57 18.44 18.01
C GLY A 579 11.83 18.94 18.74
N ALA A 580 11.81 20.17 19.24
CA ALA A 580 12.90 20.73 20.04
C ALA A 580 13.26 19.88 21.29
N SER A 581 12.30 19.16 21.86
CA SER A 581 12.58 18.22 22.96
C SER A 581 13.36 17.00 22.49
N ILE A 582 13.19 16.59 21.22
CA ILE A 582 13.90 15.45 20.63
C ILE A 582 15.35 15.80 20.32
N ASP A 583 15.65 17.07 19.97
CA ASP A 583 17.01 17.53 19.67
C ASP A 583 17.97 17.31 20.86
N GLY A 584 17.45 17.47 22.06
CA GLY A 584 18.23 17.28 23.29
C GLY A 584 18.37 15.81 23.77
N MET A 585 17.68 14.86 23.13
CA MET A 585 17.69 13.44 23.51
C MET A 585 18.69 12.64 22.69
N THR A 586 19.41 11.72 23.34
CA THR A 586 20.14 10.65 22.64
C THR A 586 19.16 9.65 22.02
N ASP A 587 19.62 8.82 21.11
CA ASP A 587 18.75 7.78 20.48
C ASP A 587 18.28 6.75 21.51
N GLU A 588 19.07 6.45 22.53
CA GLU A 588 18.70 5.59 23.67
C GLU A 588 17.58 6.21 24.52
N GLU A 589 17.68 7.49 24.84
CA GLU A 589 16.66 8.21 25.60
C GLU A 589 15.36 8.31 24.79
N LEU A 590 15.45 8.62 23.50
CA LEU A 590 14.28 8.66 22.62
C LEU A 590 13.61 7.28 22.55
N ARG A 591 14.39 6.20 22.44
CA ARG A 591 13.87 4.82 22.45
C ARG A 591 13.08 4.52 23.71
N GLU A 592 13.49 5.00 24.89
CA GLU A 592 12.73 4.82 26.14
C GLU A 592 11.45 5.65 26.17
N HIS A 593 11.47 6.84 25.57
CA HIS A 593 10.36 7.80 25.61
C HIS A 593 9.22 7.51 24.61
N VAL A 594 9.49 6.87 23.46
CA VAL A 594 8.47 6.71 22.40
C VAL A 594 7.20 5.99 22.84
N ASP A 595 7.25 5.10 23.82
CA ASP A 595 6.05 4.41 24.33
C ASP A 595 5.04 5.36 24.99
N HIS A 596 5.53 6.46 25.56
CA HIS A 596 4.72 7.43 26.29
C HIS A 596 4.18 8.55 25.39
N ILE A 597 4.78 8.75 24.22
CA ILE A 597 4.41 9.82 23.32
C ILE A 597 3.49 9.29 22.21
N SER A 598 2.40 9.99 21.98
CA SER A 598 1.41 9.70 20.94
C SER A 598 1.33 10.81 19.88
N VAL A 599 1.86 12.01 20.19
CA VAL A 599 1.84 13.18 19.29
C VAL A 599 3.20 13.87 19.29
N TYR A 600 3.78 14.04 18.11
CA TYR A 600 5.00 14.81 17.88
C TYR A 600 4.66 16.03 17.02
N ALA A 601 4.91 17.23 17.54
CA ALA A 601 4.60 18.52 16.91
C ALA A 601 5.87 19.29 16.55
N ARG A 602 5.82 20.16 15.55
CA ARG A 602 6.96 20.95 15.05
C ARG A 602 8.21 20.10 14.77
N VAL A 603 8.01 18.95 14.10
CA VAL A 603 9.09 18.02 13.80
C VAL A 603 9.75 18.34 12.46
N SER A 604 11.08 18.21 12.42
CA SER A 604 11.87 18.23 11.19
C SER A 604 11.88 16.85 10.51
N PRO A 605 12.32 16.76 9.25
CA PRO A 605 12.51 15.48 8.57
C PRO A 605 13.43 14.50 9.33
N GLU A 606 14.49 15.02 9.97
CA GLU A 606 15.41 14.22 10.79
C GLU A 606 14.71 13.62 12.01
N HIS A 607 13.86 14.40 12.68
CA HIS A 607 13.05 13.90 13.80
C HIS A 607 12.15 12.74 13.37
N LYS A 608 11.52 12.83 12.19
CA LYS A 608 10.65 11.75 11.66
C LYS A 608 11.43 10.44 11.51
N ILE A 609 12.67 10.50 10.99
CA ILE A 609 13.54 9.31 10.87
C ILE A 609 13.90 8.75 12.25
N ARG A 610 14.30 9.60 13.20
CA ARG A 610 14.69 9.17 14.54
C ARG A 610 13.53 8.52 15.30
N ILE A 611 12.32 9.07 15.19
CA ILE A 611 11.11 8.50 15.80
C ILE A 611 10.81 7.12 15.22
N VAL A 612 10.83 6.97 13.90
CA VAL A 612 10.60 5.67 13.23
C VAL A 612 11.64 4.65 13.68
N ARG A 613 12.92 5.02 13.69
CA ARG A 613 14.02 4.14 14.13
C ARG A 613 13.87 3.73 15.59
N ALA A 614 13.54 4.66 16.47
CA ALA A 614 13.34 4.37 17.90
C ALA A 614 12.25 3.32 18.14
N TRP A 615 11.15 3.36 17.37
CA TRP A 615 10.13 2.33 17.40
C TRP A 615 10.61 0.97 16.84
N GLN A 616 11.38 0.99 15.74
CA GLN A 616 11.97 -0.21 15.15
C GLN A 616 12.97 -0.88 16.10
N ASP A 617 13.82 -0.11 16.78
CA ASP A 617 14.80 -0.60 17.75
C ASP A 617 14.15 -1.27 18.99
N LYS A 618 12.87 -1.02 19.23
CA LYS A 618 12.03 -1.75 20.22
C LYS A 618 11.42 -3.04 19.65
N GLY A 619 11.73 -3.41 18.42
CA GLY A 619 11.18 -4.61 17.75
C GLY A 619 9.78 -4.42 17.17
N ASN A 620 9.34 -3.17 16.99
CA ASN A 620 8.06 -2.88 16.35
C ASN A 620 8.19 -2.87 14.83
N ILE A 621 7.13 -3.27 14.14
CA ILE A 621 6.95 -3.05 12.70
C ILE A 621 6.20 -1.73 12.52
N VAL A 622 6.88 -0.78 11.90
CA VAL A 622 6.42 0.60 11.79
C VAL A 622 5.90 0.89 10.38
N ALA A 623 4.65 1.33 10.30
CA ALA A 623 4.13 2.00 9.11
C ALA A 623 4.28 3.53 9.28
N MET A 624 4.78 4.23 8.26
CA MET A 624 4.92 5.69 8.25
C MET A 624 4.20 6.27 7.05
N THR A 625 3.36 7.29 7.27
CA THR A 625 2.70 8.02 6.18
C THR A 625 3.37 9.36 5.91
N GLY A 626 3.29 9.82 4.67
CA GLY A 626 3.74 11.15 4.28
C GLY A 626 3.34 11.48 2.85
N ASP A 627 3.32 12.75 2.51
CA ASP A 627 2.95 13.26 1.19
C ASP A 627 4.04 14.13 0.54
N GLY A 628 4.97 14.67 1.34
CA GLY A 628 5.99 15.61 0.89
C GLY A 628 7.38 15.02 0.68
N VAL A 629 8.24 15.83 0.09
CA VAL A 629 9.69 15.57 -0.03
C VAL A 629 10.33 15.35 1.34
N ASN A 630 9.88 16.10 2.34
CA ASN A 630 10.36 16.03 3.72
C ASN A 630 10.08 14.71 4.41
N ASP A 631 9.11 13.94 3.91
CA ASP A 631 8.71 12.64 4.46
C ASP A 631 9.47 11.47 3.83
N ALA A 632 9.98 11.65 2.62
CA ALA A 632 10.59 10.59 1.84
C ALA A 632 11.68 9.81 2.59
N PRO A 633 12.59 10.43 3.35
CA PRO A 633 13.59 9.70 4.13
C PRO A 633 12.96 8.83 5.23
N ALA A 634 11.92 9.31 5.91
CA ALA A 634 11.19 8.56 6.93
C ALA A 634 10.35 7.43 6.34
N LEU A 635 9.71 7.66 5.17
CA LEU A 635 9.00 6.63 4.40
C LEU A 635 9.93 5.49 3.98
N LYS A 636 11.16 5.81 3.56
CA LYS A 636 12.19 4.83 3.17
C LYS A 636 12.74 4.07 4.38
N GLN A 637 12.84 4.71 5.54
CA GLN A 637 13.31 4.12 6.79
C GLN A 637 12.29 3.13 7.36
N ALA A 638 11.00 3.45 7.30
CA ALA A 638 9.93 2.62 7.86
C ALA A 638 9.88 1.24 7.20
N ASP A 639 9.38 0.24 7.93
CA ASP A 639 9.12 -1.09 7.38
C ASP A 639 8.09 -1.03 6.26
N ILE A 640 7.12 -0.13 6.43
CA ILE A 640 6.08 0.14 5.44
C ILE A 640 5.93 1.66 5.28
N GLY A 641 6.62 2.22 4.29
CA GLY A 641 6.35 3.59 3.85
C GLY A 641 5.05 3.65 3.07
N VAL A 642 4.18 4.60 3.42
CA VAL A 642 2.85 4.80 2.83
C VAL A 642 2.76 6.21 2.28
N ALA A 643 2.70 6.37 0.97
CA ALA A 643 2.53 7.68 0.34
C ALA A 643 1.07 7.96 0.00
N MET A 644 0.73 9.25 -0.01
CA MET A 644 -0.55 9.73 -0.51
C MET A 644 -0.56 9.67 -2.05
N GLY A 645 -1.69 9.30 -2.63
CA GLY A 645 -1.83 9.14 -4.09
C GLY A 645 -2.28 10.42 -4.78
N ILE A 646 -3.13 11.21 -4.10
CA ILE A 646 -3.71 12.46 -4.62
C ILE A 646 -2.77 13.63 -4.31
N THR A 647 -2.48 13.85 -3.02
CA THR A 647 -1.65 14.98 -2.55
C THR A 647 -0.16 14.67 -2.54
N GLY A 648 0.23 13.39 -2.58
CA GLY A 648 1.61 12.97 -2.46
C GLY A 648 2.47 13.34 -3.66
N THR A 649 3.66 13.86 -3.37
CA THR A 649 4.69 14.12 -4.39
C THR A 649 5.24 12.81 -4.97
N GLU A 650 5.78 12.85 -6.18
CA GLU A 650 6.39 11.67 -6.80
C GLU A 650 7.58 11.13 -5.97
N VAL A 651 8.31 12.01 -5.28
CA VAL A 651 9.39 11.64 -4.34
C VAL A 651 8.84 10.78 -3.20
N SER A 652 7.74 11.19 -2.57
CA SER A 652 7.11 10.42 -1.49
C SER A 652 6.59 9.07 -1.99
N LYS A 653 5.97 9.06 -3.17
CA LYS A 653 5.49 7.83 -3.82
C LYS A 653 6.63 6.86 -4.12
N ASP A 654 7.78 7.37 -4.62
CA ASP A 654 8.93 6.53 -4.93
C ASP A 654 9.62 5.95 -3.70
N ALA A 655 9.74 6.73 -2.63
CA ALA A 655 10.27 6.28 -1.35
C ALA A 655 9.39 5.21 -0.68
N SER A 656 8.08 5.18 -0.98
CA SER A 656 7.10 4.36 -0.31
C SER A 656 7.07 2.90 -0.78
N SER A 657 6.44 2.06 0.03
CA SER A 657 6.13 0.65 -0.27
C SER A 657 4.67 0.45 -0.67
N MET A 658 3.81 1.41 -0.31
CA MET A 658 2.37 1.42 -0.57
C MET A 658 1.91 2.83 -0.88
N ILE A 659 0.94 2.97 -1.79
CA ILE A 659 0.30 4.24 -2.14
C ILE A 659 -1.19 4.14 -1.86
N LEU A 660 -1.76 5.17 -1.22
CA LEU A 660 -3.20 5.29 -0.96
C LEU A 660 -3.84 6.16 -2.04
N THR A 661 -4.70 5.60 -2.87
CA THR A 661 -5.36 6.37 -3.94
C THR A 661 -6.47 7.28 -3.46
N ASP A 662 -6.83 7.22 -2.19
CA ASP A 662 -7.87 8.03 -1.52
C ASP A 662 -7.34 8.91 -0.38
N ASP A 663 -6.02 8.91 -0.17
CA ASP A 663 -5.32 9.65 0.89
C ASP A 663 -5.96 9.48 2.29
N ASN A 664 -6.51 8.30 2.59
CA ASN A 664 -7.30 8.07 3.78
C ASN A 664 -6.61 7.12 4.78
N PHE A 665 -6.44 7.58 6.02
CA PHE A 665 -5.88 6.77 7.11
C PHE A 665 -6.65 5.44 7.32
N ALA A 666 -7.98 5.45 7.16
CA ALA A 666 -8.79 4.24 7.31
C ALA A 666 -8.40 3.13 6.30
N THR A 667 -7.89 3.51 5.13
CA THR A 667 -7.41 2.57 4.13
C THR A 667 -6.13 1.86 4.58
N ILE A 668 -5.28 2.49 5.38
CA ILE A 668 -4.11 1.84 6.00
C ILE A 668 -4.58 0.72 6.94
N VAL A 669 -5.58 1.00 7.77
CA VAL A 669 -6.14 0.02 8.72
C VAL A 669 -6.73 -1.18 7.98
N LYS A 670 -7.45 -0.94 6.89
CA LYS A 670 -7.95 -2.01 5.99
C LYS A 670 -6.80 -2.80 5.34
N ALA A 671 -5.73 -2.13 4.94
CA ALA A 671 -4.55 -2.80 4.38
C ALA A 671 -3.88 -3.71 5.44
N VAL A 672 -3.78 -3.26 6.69
CA VAL A 672 -3.30 -4.10 7.81
C VAL A 672 -4.23 -5.30 8.04
N GLU A 673 -5.54 -5.09 8.06
CA GLU A 673 -6.54 -6.16 8.16
C GLU A 673 -6.38 -7.19 7.04
N ASN A 674 -6.20 -6.73 5.79
CA ASN A 674 -5.93 -7.59 4.65
C ASN A 674 -4.60 -8.33 4.79
N GLY A 675 -3.54 -7.68 5.25
CA GLY A 675 -2.24 -8.28 5.52
C GLY A 675 -2.32 -9.42 6.55
N ARG A 676 -3.04 -9.21 7.66
CA ARG A 676 -3.31 -10.24 8.68
C ARG A 676 -4.08 -11.44 8.11
N ASN A 677 -5.11 -11.17 7.32
CA ASN A 677 -5.89 -12.22 6.66
C ASN A 677 -5.06 -13.03 5.68
N LEU A 678 -4.25 -12.34 4.85
CA LEU A 678 -3.41 -12.97 3.86
C LEU A 678 -2.36 -13.88 4.49
N TYR A 679 -1.67 -13.39 5.53
CA TYR A 679 -0.69 -14.18 6.27
C TYR A 679 -1.32 -15.45 6.86
N LYS A 680 -2.50 -15.34 7.46
CA LYS A 680 -3.24 -16.48 8.02
C LYS A 680 -3.65 -17.48 6.94
N ASN A 681 -4.08 -17.01 5.78
CA ASN A 681 -4.43 -17.84 4.62
C ASN A 681 -3.21 -18.59 4.07
N ILE A 682 -2.06 -17.92 4.01
CA ILE A 682 -0.79 -18.58 3.66
C ILE A 682 -0.45 -19.68 4.66
N LYS A 683 -0.58 -19.44 5.97
CA LYS A 683 -0.35 -20.47 7.00
C LYS A 683 -1.27 -21.67 6.80
N TYR A 684 -2.54 -21.47 6.46
CA TYR A 684 -3.47 -22.59 6.20
C TYR A 684 -3.10 -23.39 4.97
N ALA A 685 -2.69 -22.74 3.89
CA ALA A 685 -2.20 -23.44 2.69
C ALA A 685 -0.94 -24.27 3.01
N ILE A 686 0.01 -23.70 3.76
CA ILE A 686 1.22 -24.39 4.23
C ILE A 686 0.84 -25.60 5.12
N GLN A 687 -0.06 -25.42 6.07
CA GLN A 687 -0.54 -26.49 6.94
C GLN A 687 -1.12 -27.65 6.15
N PHE A 688 -1.97 -27.35 5.17
CA PHE A 688 -2.59 -28.33 4.29
C PHE A 688 -1.55 -29.16 3.55
N LEU A 689 -0.60 -28.52 2.87
CA LEU A 689 0.45 -29.18 2.09
C LEU A 689 1.35 -30.05 2.96
N LEU A 690 1.88 -29.46 4.05
CA LEU A 690 2.82 -30.16 4.92
C LEU A 690 2.18 -31.32 5.68
N SER A 691 0.91 -31.18 6.12
CA SER A 691 0.19 -32.29 6.78
C SER A 691 -0.04 -33.46 5.84
N GLY A 692 -0.40 -33.17 4.59
CA GLY A 692 -0.60 -34.19 3.57
C GLY A 692 0.67 -34.97 3.26
N ASN A 693 1.78 -34.27 3.02
CA ASN A 693 3.08 -34.89 2.71
C ASN A 693 3.62 -35.66 3.92
N PHE A 694 3.51 -35.11 5.12
CA PHE A 694 3.92 -35.80 6.34
C PHE A 694 3.11 -37.08 6.54
N GLY A 695 1.79 -37.06 6.29
CA GLY A 695 0.95 -38.26 6.32
C GLY A 695 1.39 -39.34 5.35
N ALA A 696 1.70 -38.98 4.10
CA ALA A 696 2.19 -39.91 3.09
C ALA A 696 3.53 -40.56 3.48
N ILE A 697 4.48 -39.74 4.00
CA ILE A 697 5.78 -40.25 4.49
C ILE A 697 5.57 -41.25 5.62
N LEU A 698 4.69 -40.96 6.58
CA LEU A 698 4.41 -41.88 7.70
C LEU A 698 3.79 -43.21 7.25
N VAL A 699 2.92 -43.22 6.23
CA VAL A 699 2.35 -44.46 5.66
C VAL A 699 3.45 -45.33 5.05
N VAL A 700 4.33 -44.72 4.29
CA VAL A 700 5.46 -45.43 3.65
C VAL A 700 6.43 -45.96 4.70
N LEU A 701 6.75 -45.15 5.72
CA LEU A 701 7.58 -45.57 6.84
C LEU A 701 6.96 -46.76 7.57
N PHE A 702 5.67 -46.71 7.87
CA PHE A 702 4.96 -47.79 8.50
C PHE A 702 5.04 -49.07 7.66
N ALA A 703 4.74 -49.02 6.39
CA ALA A 703 4.82 -50.17 5.50
C ALA A 703 6.27 -50.74 5.45
N SER A 704 7.28 -49.87 5.38
CA SER A 704 8.68 -50.30 5.37
C SER A 704 9.09 -50.94 6.70
N VAL A 705 8.71 -50.42 7.86
CA VAL A 705 9.07 -50.98 9.19
C VAL A 705 8.43 -52.33 9.38
N PHE A 706 7.18 -52.50 8.97
CA PHE A 706 6.45 -53.77 9.15
C PHE A 706 6.61 -54.75 7.98
N ALA A 707 7.55 -54.48 7.04
CA ALA A 707 7.83 -55.33 5.87
C ALA A 707 6.58 -55.63 5.01
N LEU A 708 5.66 -54.63 4.91
CA LEU A 708 4.49 -54.70 4.06
C LEU A 708 4.87 -54.29 2.61
N PRO A 709 4.05 -54.71 1.62
CA PRO A 709 4.26 -54.22 0.24
C PRO A 709 4.19 -52.68 0.15
N VAL A 710 4.83 -52.13 -0.86
CA VAL A 710 4.88 -50.71 -1.12
C VAL A 710 3.44 -50.13 -1.29
N PRO A 711 3.00 -49.16 -0.46
CA PRO A 711 1.64 -48.68 -0.47
C PRO A 711 1.30 -47.80 -1.66
N PHE A 712 2.28 -47.20 -2.34
CA PHE A 712 2.06 -46.25 -3.41
C PHE A 712 2.96 -46.49 -4.59
N ALA A 713 2.40 -46.53 -5.80
CA ALA A 713 3.19 -46.41 -7.03
C ALA A 713 3.65 -44.96 -7.25
N PRO A 714 4.77 -44.71 -7.99
CA PRO A 714 5.21 -43.36 -8.29
C PRO A 714 4.14 -42.45 -8.91
N VAL A 715 3.33 -43.00 -9.79
CA VAL A 715 2.22 -42.28 -10.44
C VAL A 715 1.17 -41.77 -9.43
N HIS A 716 0.92 -42.49 -8.34
CA HIS A 716 -0.01 -42.08 -7.28
C HIS A 716 0.49 -40.77 -6.62
N LEU A 717 1.77 -40.73 -6.28
CA LEU A 717 2.38 -39.60 -5.58
C LEU A 717 2.43 -38.34 -6.43
N LEU A 718 2.67 -38.52 -7.73
CA LEU A 718 2.64 -37.45 -8.71
C LEU A 718 1.22 -36.89 -8.94
N PHE A 719 0.22 -37.79 -9.02
CA PHE A 719 -1.19 -37.40 -9.09
C PHE A 719 -1.61 -36.58 -7.89
N ILE A 720 -1.16 -36.93 -6.70
CA ILE A 720 -1.42 -36.23 -5.45
C ILE A 720 -0.90 -34.81 -5.52
N ASN A 721 0.39 -34.62 -5.81
CA ASN A 721 1.02 -33.30 -5.83
C ASN A 721 0.40 -32.37 -6.88
N LEU A 722 0.06 -32.91 -8.05
CA LEU A 722 -0.48 -32.12 -9.16
C LEU A 722 -1.93 -31.73 -8.96
N LEU A 723 -2.81 -32.69 -8.66
CA LEU A 723 -4.25 -32.50 -8.72
C LEU A 723 -4.90 -32.29 -7.36
N THR A 724 -4.48 -33.01 -6.33
CA THR A 724 -5.15 -32.93 -5.03
C THR A 724 -4.55 -31.90 -4.09
N ASP A 725 -3.35 -31.43 -4.34
CA ASP A 725 -2.67 -30.46 -3.48
C ASP A 725 -2.74 -29.01 -3.98
N SER A 726 -2.46 -28.80 -5.27
CA SER A 726 -2.30 -27.43 -5.79
C SER A 726 -3.60 -26.62 -5.71
N LEU A 727 -4.73 -27.18 -6.17
CA LEU A 727 -6.00 -26.45 -6.23
C LEU A 727 -6.59 -26.12 -4.84
N PRO A 728 -6.66 -27.08 -3.88
CA PRO A 728 -7.14 -26.75 -2.54
C PRO A 728 -6.22 -25.80 -1.78
N ALA A 729 -4.89 -25.88 -1.98
CA ALA A 729 -3.96 -24.96 -1.33
C ALA A 729 -4.12 -23.52 -1.84
N ILE A 730 -4.29 -23.31 -3.15
CA ILE A 730 -4.63 -22.00 -3.72
C ILE A 730 -5.97 -21.52 -3.16
N ALA A 731 -6.98 -22.40 -3.12
CA ALA A 731 -8.31 -22.07 -2.60
C ALA A 731 -8.30 -21.68 -1.11
N LEU A 732 -7.44 -22.29 -0.30
CA LEU A 732 -7.22 -21.89 1.10
C LEU A 732 -6.54 -20.52 1.19
N GLY A 733 -5.65 -20.19 0.25
CA GLY A 733 -5.07 -18.85 0.11
C GLY A 733 -6.12 -17.77 -0.21
N LEU A 734 -7.26 -18.15 -0.80
CA LEU A 734 -8.38 -17.28 -1.15
C LEU A 734 -9.51 -17.33 -0.10
N GLU A 735 -9.23 -17.77 1.12
CA GLU A 735 -10.21 -17.84 2.19
C GLU A 735 -10.81 -16.46 2.47
N PRO A 736 -12.17 -16.36 2.60
CA PRO A 736 -12.84 -15.10 2.86
C PRO A 736 -12.34 -14.37 4.11
N HIS A 737 -12.50 -13.06 4.07
CA HIS A 737 -12.03 -12.10 5.07
C HIS A 737 -12.62 -12.39 6.47
N ARG A 738 -11.79 -12.24 7.50
CA ARG A 738 -12.12 -12.45 8.92
C ARG A 738 -11.84 -11.19 9.71
N LYS A 739 -12.88 -10.42 10.00
CA LYS A 739 -12.80 -9.21 10.83
C LYS A 739 -12.28 -9.48 12.26
N GLU A 740 -12.45 -10.72 12.73
CA GLU A 740 -12.02 -11.15 14.07
C GLU A 740 -10.50 -11.01 14.28
N LEU A 741 -9.69 -11.00 13.19
CA LEU A 741 -8.24 -10.85 13.27
C LEU A 741 -7.80 -9.45 13.74
N MET A 742 -8.66 -8.46 13.64
CA MET A 742 -8.41 -7.13 14.21
C MET A 742 -8.65 -7.06 15.73
N ASN A 743 -9.02 -8.17 16.37
CA ASN A 743 -9.02 -8.31 17.84
C ASN A 743 -7.77 -9.03 18.36
N GLU A 744 -6.91 -9.54 17.49
CA GLU A 744 -5.63 -10.16 17.84
C GLU A 744 -4.53 -9.08 17.90
N LYS A 745 -3.57 -9.24 18.83
CA LYS A 745 -2.38 -8.36 18.89
C LYS A 745 -1.50 -8.54 17.66
N PRO A 746 -0.71 -7.53 17.27
CA PRO A 746 0.27 -7.66 16.21
C PRO A 746 1.26 -8.80 16.51
N ARG A 747 1.68 -9.46 15.48
CA ARG A 747 2.69 -10.53 15.57
C ARG A 747 4.07 -9.89 15.77
N PRO A 748 4.93 -10.46 16.65
CA PRO A 748 6.33 -10.05 16.76
C PRO A 748 7.08 -10.16 15.41
N ALA A 749 8.01 -9.24 15.17
CA ALA A 749 8.77 -9.16 13.92
C ALA A 749 9.63 -10.42 13.66
N ASP A 750 10.13 -11.04 14.73
CA ASP A 750 11.00 -12.22 14.72
C ASP A 750 10.26 -13.56 14.77
N GLU A 751 8.91 -13.55 14.85
CA GLU A 751 8.15 -14.79 14.93
C GLU A 751 8.28 -15.60 13.65
N SER A 752 8.87 -16.79 13.77
CA SER A 752 8.90 -17.76 12.67
C SER A 752 7.50 -18.26 12.30
N ILE A 753 7.25 -18.48 11.01
CA ILE A 753 6.00 -19.10 10.53
C ILE A 753 5.80 -20.49 11.16
N LEU A 754 6.88 -21.23 11.30
CA LEU A 754 6.89 -22.60 11.81
C LEU A 754 7.11 -22.63 13.32
N THR A 755 6.12 -22.11 14.04
CA THR A 755 6.10 -22.24 15.51
C THR A 755 5.89 -23.68 15.95
N GLY A 756 6.33 -24.05 17.17
CA GLY A 756 6.12 -25.40 17.72
C GLY A 756 4.64 -25.81 17.73
N GLU A 757 3.77 -24.84 18.03
CA GLU A 757 2.33 -25.06 17.97
C GLU A 757 1.81 -25.36 16.56
N PHE A 758 2.34 -24.66 15.56
CA PHE A 758 1.98 -24.86 14.15
C PHE A 758 2.48 -26.22 13.64
N LEU A 759 3.71 -26.62 14.02
CA LEU A 759 4.25 -27.95 13.73
C LEU A 759 3.41 -29.07 14.38
N ALA A 760 2.94 -28.87 15.60
CA ALA A 760 2.06 -29.84 16.25
C ALA A 760 0.71 -30.00 15.51
N ARG A 761 0.18 -28.94 14.92
CA ARG A 761 -1.03 -29.01 14.07
C ARG A 761 -0.78 -29.78 12.78
N ILE A 762 0.36 -29.53 12.13
CA ILE A 762 0.80 -30.27 10.94
C ILE A 762 0.95 -31.75 11.30
N GLY A 763 1.59 -32.05 12.41
CA GLY A 763 1.78 -33.41 12.91
C GLY A 763 0.45 -34.14 13.18
N ALA A 764 -0.47 -33.49 13.89
CA ALA A 764 -1.79 -34.08 14.15
C ALA A 764 -2.58 -34.38 12.86
N GLY A 765 -2.54 -33.44 11.88
CA GLY A 765 -3.14 -33.66 10.56
C GLY A 765 -2.52 -34.82 9.83
N GLY A 766 -1.20 -34.88 9.76
CA GLY A 766 -0.46 -35.96 9.08
C GLY A 766 -0.65 -37.33 9.72
N VAL A 767 -0.63 -37.40 11.07
CA VAL A 767 -0.89 -38.66 11.80
C VAL A 767 -2.32 -39.13 11.54
N SER A 768 -3.31 -38.24 11.55
CA SER A 768 -4.70 -38.63 11.21
C SER A 768 -4.82 -39.23 9.81
N ILE A 769 -4.21 -38.53 8.82
CA ILE A 769 -4.19 -39.01 7.42
C ILE A 769 -3.45 -40.36 7.32
N CYS A 770 -2.32 -40.52 8.00
CA CYS A 770 -1.55 -41.76 8.04
C CYS A 770 -2.38 -42.91 8.57
N VAL A 771 -3.03 -42.74 9.72
CA VAL A 771 -3.85 -43.81 10.33
C VAL A 771 -4.97 -44.26 9.41
N MET A 772 -5.73 -43.30 8.84
CA MET A 772 -6.86 -43.66 7.94
C MET A 772 -6.37 -44.38 6.68
N THR A 773 -5.26 -43.92 6.11
CA THR A 773 -4.67 -44.50 4.90
C THR A 773 -4.07 -45.88 5.16
N THR A 774 -3.39 -46.07 6.29
CA THR A 774 -2.82 -47.37 6.67
C THR A 774 -3.91 -48.40 6.96
N VAL A 775 -4.99 -47.99 7.62
CA VAL A 775 -6.16 -48.87 7.82
C VAL A 775 -6.77 -49.30 6.48
N ALA A 776 -6.94 -48.37 5.55
CA ALA A 776 -7.44 -48.69 4.21
C ALA A 776 -6.52 -49.66 3.45
N PHE A 777 -5.18 -49.44 3.55
CA PHE A 777 -4.19 -50.34 2.98
C PHE A 777 -4.32 -51.76 3.52
N LEU A 778 -4.38 -51.92 4.84
CA LEU A 778 -4.48 -53.24 5.50
C LEU A 778 -5.81 -53.93 5.15
N ILE A 779 -6.91 -53.20 5.07
CA ILE A 779 -8.20 -53.75 4.65
C ILE A 779 -8.11 -54.33 3.24
N GLY A 780 -7.55 -53.59 2.29
CA GLY A 780 -7.38 -54.07 0.93
C GLY A 780 -6.34 -55.18 0.81
N TYR A 781 -5.24 -55.10 1.55
CA TYR A 781 -4.17 -56.11 1.55
C TYR A 781 -4.67 -57.47 2.08
N HIS A 782 -5.42 -57.46 3.17
CA HIS A 782 -5.96 -58.68 3.78
C HIS A 782 -7.31 -59.13 3.22
N GLY A 783 -7.96 -58.28 2.37
CA GLY A 783 -9.27 -58.59 1.80
C GLY A 783 -10.41 -58.49 2.80
N TRP A 784 -10.25 -57.74 3.91
CA TRP A 784 -11.30 -57.55 4.89
C TRP A 784 -12.44 -56.68 4.31
N PHE A 785 -13.69 -57.08 4.56
CA PHE A 785 -14.86 -56.34 4.09
C PHE A 785 -14.95 -56.19 2.55
N THR A 786 -14.23 -56.99 1.80
CA THR A 786 -14.34 -57.06 0.34
C THR A 786 -15.36 -58.14 -0.07
N ALA A 787 -15.97 -58.02 -1.28
CA ALA A 787 -16.82 -59.10 -1.79
C ALA A 787 -16.04 -60.40 -1.91
N ALA A 788 -16.68 -61.53 -1.63
CA ALA A 788 -16.05 -62.84 -1.48
C ALA A 788 -15.18 -63.30 -2.68
N ASP A 789 -15.38 -62.71 -3.85
CA ASP A 789 -14.70 -63.08 -5.09
C ASP A 789 -13.36 -62.35 -5.34
N LEU A 790 -13.01 -61.28 -4.55
CA LEU A 790 -11.88 -60.41 -4.85
C LEU A 790 -10.59 -60.70 -4.06
N GLY A 791 -10.62 -61.48 -3.01
CA GLY A 791 -9.45 -61.79 -2.20
C GLY A 791 -8.57 -60.58 -1.84
N GLY A 792 -7.76 -60.64 -0.81
CA GLY A 792 -6.79 -59.55 -0.51
C GLY A 792 -5.61 -59.56 -1.47
N SER A 793 -5.11 -58.40 -1.91
CA SER A 793 -3.93 -58.32 -2.73
C SER A 793 -3.16 -57.03 -2.42
N ALA A 794 -1.85 -57.05 -2.70
CA ALA A 794 -0.99 -55.86 -2.57
C ALA A 794 -1.49 -54.72 -3.46
N LEU A 795 -1.97 -55.00 -4.65
CA LEU A 795 -2.51 -54.00 -5.60
C LEU A 795 -3.81 -53.39 -5.08
N LEU A 796 -4.75 -54.20 -4.53
CA LEU A 796 -5.97 -53.69 -3.93
C LEU A 796 -5.66 -52.81 -2.71
N GLY A 797 -4.75 -53.26 -1.85
CA GLY A 797 -4.26 -52.44 -0.72
C GLY A 797 -3.67 -51.12 -1.14
N SER A 798 -2.81 -51.10 -2.15
CA SER A 798 -2.22 -49.91 -2.74
C SER A 798 -3.29 -48.98 -3.31
N THR A 799 -4.26 -49.50 -4.05
CA THR A 799 -5.35 -48.71 -4.62
C THR A 799 -6.25 -48.08 -3.55
N MET A 800 -6.59 -48.83 -2.51
CA MET A 800 -7.40 -48.32 -1.40
C MET A 800 -6.63 -47.28 -0.59
N ALA A 801 -5.33 -47.48 -0.39
CA ALA A 801 -4.44 -46.47 0.25
C ALA A 801 -4.37 -45.19 -0.56
N PHE A 802 -4.14 -45.29 -1.87
CA PHE A 802 -4.09 -44.15 -2.77
C PHE A 802 -5.37 -43.32 -2.74
N GLY A 803 -6.52 -43.99 -2.91
CA GLY A 803 -7.84 -43.35 -2.84
C GLY A 803 -8.06 -42.66 -1.48
N THR A 804 -7.79 -43.40 -0.37
CA THR A 804 -8.00 -42.84 0.98
C THR A 804 -7.04 -41.67 1.27
N LEU A 805 -5.77 -41.72 0.83
CA LEU A 805 -4.83 -40.62 0.99
C LEU A 805 -5.33 -39.37 0.28
N CYS A 806 -5.69 -39.47 -1.01
CA CYS A 806 -6.22 -38.35 -1.78
C CYS A 806 -7.46 -37.73 -1.16
N VAL A 807 -8.45 -38.55 -0.84
CA VAL A 807 -9.75 -38.09 -0.31
C VAL A 807 -9.58 -37.53 1.11
N SER A 808 -8.76 -38.15 1.97
CA SER A 808 -8.43 -37.61 3.30
C SER A 808 -7.79 -36.22 3.23
N ARG A 809 -6.90 -35.98 2.25
CA ARG A 809 -6.29 -34.68 2.02
C ARG A 809 -7.33 -33.66 1.57
N LEU A 810 -8.24 -34.00 0.65
CA LEU A 810 -9.32 -33.13 0.23
C LEU A 810 -10.22 -32.74 1.43
N PHE A 811 -10.59 -33.69 2.28
CA PHE A 811 -11.32 -33.40 3.52
C PHE A 811 -10.48 -32.56 4.51
N HIS A 812 -9.19 -32.82 4.59
CA HIS A 812 -8.29 -32.05 5.45
C HIS A 812 -8.23 -30.56 5.08
N GLY A 813 -8.46 -30.20 3.81
CA GLY A 813 -8.62 -28.82 3.37
C GLY A 813 -9.68 -28.07 4.20
N PHE A 814 -10.82 -28.69 4.53
CA PHE A 814 -11.82 -28.09 5.40
C PHE A 814 -11.34 -27.99 6.86
N ASN A 815 -10.49 -28.91 7.30
CA ASN A 815 -9.85 -28.81 8.62
C ASN A 815 -8.86 -27.64 8.70
N CYS A 816 -8.20 -27.28 7.60
CA CYS A 816 -7.20 -26.20 7.57
C CYS A 816 -7.82 -24.79 7.44
N LYS A 817 -9.13 -24.64 7.26
CA LYS A 817 -9.80 -23.31 7.12
C LYS A 817 -9.74 -22.44 8.37
N SER A 818 -9.57 -23.01 9.55
CA SER A 818 -9.63 -22.27 10.81
C SER A 818 -8.82 -22.99 11.88
N ASP A 819 -8.30 -22.23 12.84
CA ASP A 819 -7.66 -22.76 14.04
C ASP A 819 -8.67 -23.33 15.03
N ARG A 820 -9.92 -22.86 15.01
CA ARG A 820 -11.04 -23.28 15.85
C ARG A 820 -11.92 -24.32 15.14
N PRO A 821 -12.71 -25.11 15.87
CA PRO A 821 -13.69 -26.02 15.25
C PRO A 821 -14.71 -25.26 14.41
N VAL A 822 -14.90 -25.65 13.13
CA VAL A 822 -15.79 -24.91 12.20
C VAL A 822 -16.79 -25.78 11.45
N VAL A 823 -16.65 -27.14 11.46
CA VAL A 823 -17.42 -28.04 10.60
C VAL A 823 -18.94 -27.95 10.83
N PHE A 824 -19.37 -27.59 12.03
CA PHE A 824 -20.78 -27.38 12.36
C PHE A 824 -21.29 -25.96 12.17
N THR A 825 -20.50 -25.11 11.54
CA THR A 825 -20.85 -23.70 11.31
C THR A 825 -21.06 -23.41 9.83
N ARG A 826 -21.84 -22.37 9.50
CA ARG A 826 -22.01 -21.90 8.12
C ARG A 826 -20.67 -21.47 7.47
N LYS A 827 -19.61 -21.25 8.27
CA LYS A 827 -18.27 -20.89 7.79
C LYS A 827 -17.63 -21.98 6.91
N VAL A 828 -18.07 -23.24 6.99
CA VAL A 828 -17.58 -24.32 6.11
C VAL A 828 -17.85 -24.02 4.63
N TRP A 829 -19.00 -23.45 4.33
CA TRP A 829 -19.51 -23.24 2.97
C TRP A 829 -19.17 -21.87 2.36
N ASN A 830 -18.45 -21.01 3.08
CA ASN A 830 -18.19 -19.64 2.65
C ASN A 830 -17.10 -19.51 1.57
N ASN A 831 -16.23 -20.53 1.42
CA ASN A 831 -15.19 -20.56 0.38
C ASN A 831 -15.61 -21.43 -0.81
N LYS A 832 -16.18 -20.78 -1.83
CA LYS A 832 -16.65 -21.45 -3.06
C LYS A 832 -15.50 -22.09 -3.84
N TRP A 833 -14.30 -21.53 -3.79
CA TRP A 833 -13.13 -22.05 -4.48
C TRP A 833 -12.65 -23.35 -3.86
N LEU A 834 -12.67 -23.46 -2.53
CA LEU A 834 -12.33 -24.71 -1.84
C LEU A 834 -13.35 -25.80 -2.12
N ILE A 835 -14.64 -25.46 -2.17
CA ILE A 835 -15.69 -26.41 -2.53
C ILE A 835 -15.51 -26.87 -3.97
N GLY A 836 -15.22 -25.96 -4.91
CA GLY A 836 -14.95 -26.32 -6.30
C GLY A 836 -13.72 -27.24 -6.45
N ALA A 837 -12.63 -26.93 -5.75
CA ALA A 837 -11.41 -27.74 -5.73
C ALA A 837 -11.69 -29.14 -5.11
N PHE A 838 -12.46 -29.19 -4.04
CA PHE A 838 -12.89 -30.47 -3.42
C PHE A 838 -13.70 -31.32 -4.38
N VAL A 839 -14.74 -30.77 -5.00
CA VAL A 839 -15.62 -31.53 -5.93
C VAL A 839 -14.82 -32.00 -7.14
N LEU A 840 -13.98 -31.15 -7.72
CA LEU A 840 -13.11 -31.52 -8.86
C LEU A 840 -12.14 -32.63 -8.45
N GLY A 841 -11.48 -32.51 -7.31
CA GLY A 841 -10.58 -33.51 -6.77
C GLY A 841 -11.28 -34.87 -6.52
N MET A 842 -12.49 -34.83 -5.96
CA MET A 842 -13.32 -36.03 -5.75
C MET A 842 -13.67 -36.71 -7.06
N ILE A 843 -14.05 -35.96 -8.09
CA ILE A 843 -14.36 -36.51 -9.42
C ILE A 843 -13.11 -37.18 -10.01
N LEU A 844 -11.98 -36.47 -10.00
CA LEU A 844 -10.74 -36.96 -10.62
C LEU A 844 -10.22 -38.23 -9.93
N ILE A 845 -10.21 -38.29 -8.60
CA ILE A 845 -9.75 -39.46 -7.88
C ILE A 845 -10.72 -40.62 -8.07
N THR A 846 -12.04 -40.36 -8.07
CA THR A 846 -13.05 -41.40 -8.33
C THR A 846 -12.89 -42.00 -9.71
N LEU A 847 -12.65 -41.17 -10.73
CA LEU A 847 -12.38 -41.67 -12.08
C LEU A 847 -11.09 -42.50 -12.12
N ALA A 848 -10.04 -42.08 -11.44
CA ALA A 848 -8.77 -42.81 -11.43
C ALA A 848 -8.85 -44.19 -10.82
N ILE A 849 -9.69 -44.40 -9.75
CA ILE A 849 -9.77 -45.69 -9.02
C ILE A 849 -11.00 -46.55 -9.35
N ALA A 850 -11.98 -45.99 -10.06
CA ALA A 850 -13.24 -46.70 -10.36
C ALA A 850 -13.54 -46.86 -11.86
N CYS A 851 -12.84 -46.14 -12.76
CA CYS A 851 -13.11 -46.21 -14.19
C CYS A 851 -12.27 -47.31 -14.84
N PRO A 852 -12.90 -48.34 -15.46
CA PRO A 852 -12.18 -49.34 -16.23
C PRO A 852 -11.43 -48.73 -17.40
N GLY A 853 -10.17 -49.14 -17.61
CA GLY A 853 -9.28 -48.61 -18.66
C GLY A 853 -8.28 -47.54 -18.18
N LEU A 854 -8.48 -46.96 -16.98
CA LEU A 854 -7.46 -46.11 -16.33
C LEU A 854 -6.59 -46.89 -15.34
N ASP A 855 -6.92 -48.11 -15.05
CA ASP A 855 -6.25 -49.06 -14.16
C ASP A 855 -4.78 -49.27 -14.54
N HIS A 856 -4.49 -49.44 -15.82
CA HIS A 856 -3.12 -49.58 -16.34
C HIS A 856 -2.30 -48.29 -16.16
N VAL A 857 -2.92 -47.11 -16.42
CA VAL A 857 -2.23 -45.80 -16.34
C VAL A 857 -1.85 -45.45 -14.91
N PHE A 858 -2.81 -45.70 -13.98
CA PHE A 858 -2.58 -45.35 -12.56
C PHE A 858 -2.06 -46.54 -11.74
N LYS A 859 -1.83 -47.72 -12.34
CA LYS A 859 -1.40 -48.96 -11.66
C LYS A 859 -2.33 -49.25 -10.44
N VAL A 860 -3.61 -49.22 -10.67
CA VAL A 860 -4.66 -49.46 -9.66
C VAL A 860 -5.55 -50.66 -10.02
N GLN A 861 -6.19 -51.24 -9.05
CA GLN A 861 -7.25 -52.20 -9.28
C GLN A 861 -8.61 -51.47 -9.25
N THR A 862 -9.42 -51.61 -10.27
CA THR A 862 -10.77 -50.98 -10.31
C THR A 862 -11.58 -51.37 -9.06
N LEU A 863 -12.00 -50.38 -8.26
CA LEU A 863 -12.73 -50.58 -7.02
C LEU A 863 -14.24 -50.74 -7.27
N GLY A 864 -14.83 -51.71 -6.61
CA GLY A 864 -16.28 -51.82 -6.53
C GLY A 864 -16.91 -50.88 -5.48
N LEU A 865 -18.22 -50.82 -5.43
CA LEU A 865 -18.96 -49.96 -4.52
C LEU A 865 -18.59 -50.13 -3.02
N PRO A 866 -18.43 -51.37 -2.48
CA PRO A 866 -18.05 -51.57 -1.07
C PRO A 866 -16.68 -50.98 -0.72
N GLN A 867 -15.70 -51.19 -1.62
CA GLN A 867 -14.34 -50.62 -1.44
C GLN A 867 -14.32 -49.11 -1.52
N LEU A 868 -15.11 -48.54 -2.47
CA LEU A 868 -15.27 -47.08 -2.58
C LEU A 868 -15.88 -46.47 -1.32
N MET A 869 -16.92 -47.10 -0.79
CA MET A 869 -17.55 -46.69 0.47
C MET A 869 -16.59 -46.75 1.65
N THR A 870 -15.73 -47.78 1.70
CA THR A 870 -14.70 -47.91 2.73
C THR A 870 -13.65 -46.79 2.61
N VAL A 871 -13.17 -46.54 1.40
CA VAL A 871 -12.21 -45.44 1.11
C VAL A 871 -12.78 -44.09 1.55
N TYR A 872 -14.01 -43.76 1.14
CA TYR A 872 -14.63 -42.49 1.47
C TYR A 872 -15.00 -42.38 2.94
N GLY A 873 -15.46 -43.46 3.54
CA GLY A 873 -15.83 -43.52 4.97
C GLY A 873 -14.61 -43.28 5.87
N LEU A 874 -13.52 -43.99 5.61
CA LEU A 874 -12.27 -43.78 6.35
C LEU A 874 -11.73 -42.37 6.14
N ALA A 875 -11.68 -41.87 4.90
CA ALA A 875 -11.20 -40.51 4.60
C ALA A 875 -12.05 -39.46 5.29
N PHE A 876 -13.37 -39.63 5.34
CA PHE A 876 -14.27 -38.67 6.03
C PHE A 876 -14.01 -38.60 7.54
N LEU A 877 -13.59 -39.72 8.18
CA LEU A 877 -13.25 -39.71 9.62
C LEU A 877 -12.12 -38.72 9.97
N ASN A 878 -11.31 -38.29 9.00
CA ASN A 878 -10.31 -37.24 9.22
C ASN A 878 -10.96 -35.94 9.71
N ILE A 879 -12.18 -35.61 9.27
CA ILE A 879 -12.87 -34.40 9.72
C ILE A 879 -13.14 -34.45 11.23
N PRO A 880 -13.98 -35.40 11.75
CA PRO A 880 -14.35 -35.40 13.15
C PRO A 880 -13.14 -35.60 14.08
N VAL A 881 -12.13 -36.38 13.67
CA VAL A 881 -10.91 -36.57 14.46
C VAL A 881 -10.17 -35.25 14.67
N ILE A 882 -9.90 -34.50 13.62
CA ILE A 882 -9.18 -33.22 13.73
C ILE A 882 -10.03 -32.15 14.41
N GLN A 883 -11.35 -32.14 14.17
CA GLN A 883 -12.24 -31.20 14.87
C GLN A 883 -12.32 -31.50 16.38
N LEU A 884 -12.26 -32.77 16.78
CA LEU A 884 -12.18 -33.16 18.19
C LEU A 884 -10.84 -32.71 18.81
N VAL A 885 -9.73 -32.93 18.10
CA VAL A 885 -8.41 -32.44 18.56
C VAL A 885 -8.43 -30.93 18.78
N LYS A 886 -9.03 -30.16 17.88
CA LYS A 886 -9.17 -28.70 18.03
C LYS A 886 -10.06 -28.34 19.24
N ALA A 887 -11.17 -29.02 19.42
CA ALA A 887 -12.07 -28.77 20.55
C ALA A 887 -11.42 -29.06 21.91
N ILE A 888 -10.66 -30.16 22.00
CA ILE A 888 -9.90 -30.49 23.21
C ILE A 888 -8.87 -29.41 23.51
N ARG A 889 -8.14 -29.00 22.48
CA ARG A 889 -7.10 -27.97 22.61
C ARG A 889 -7.66 -26.62 23.06
N GLU A 890 -8.80 -26.21 22.51
CA GLU A 890 -9.49 -24.97 22.89
C GLU A 890 -9.91 -25.00 24.36
N ARG A 891 -10.40 -26.16 24.83
CA ARG A 891 -10.73 -26.37 26.26
C ARG A 891 -9.51 -26.34 27.17
N VAL A 892 -8.38 -26.87 26.72
CA VAL A 892 -7.13 -26.87 27.52
C VAL A 892 -6.54 -25.45 27.58
N ALA A 893 -6.60 -24.71 26.49
CA ALA A 893 -6.14 -23.31 26.45
C ALA A 893 -7.04 -22.34 27.25
N ALA A 894 -8.31 -22.69 27.46
CA ALA A 894 -9.26 -21.90 28.26
C ALA A 894 -9.15 -22.16 29.78
N ARG A 895 -8.44 -23.20 30.18
CA ARG A 895 -8.07 -23.50 31.59
C ARG A 895 -6.70 -22.90 31.93
#